data_61ca70015f1a4db917e3440bcf5aa2b9
#
_entry.id   61ca70015f1a4db917e3440bcf5aa2b9
#
_cell.length_a   1.000
_cell.length_b   1.000
_cell.length_c   1.000
_cell.angle_alpha   90.00
_cell.angle_beta   90.00
_cell.angle_gamma   90.00
#
_symmetry.space_group_name_H-M   'P 1'
#
loop_
_entity.id
_entity.type
_entity.pdbx_description
1 polymer ?
#
loop_
_entity_poly.entity_id
_entity_poly.type
_entity_poly.pdbx_seq_one_letter_code
_entity_poly.pdbx_strand_id
1 'polypeptide(L)'
;MTNLRQSALAMAIVGSCLAPTINAEALSGKALSLEEVLVTAEKREESLQNTPISILAFSAEKLSRFGVTDLGDISGLAPNVEITPFPVSRSSLIVFMRGVGNNDSQSTQDPAVGVYLDGIYMARSIGLTSDVADLERIEVLRGPQGTLYGRNTTGGAINLITAKPSDEAGLSQTLSRGNRSYWKSLTKIESGKVGDVAAKLTFMRSAHDGWVDNTGSGRNFGAEDKSAGRFALRWDVSDTMSVDYAYDFSDIDGPQQFYQPISGTSPNPAAPAKSGRYSSGQWFGGVEPSETEISGHSLIVTMDTSVGVFKSITAYRELNESIVQDYAAGAPGFRVNGGVDQEQISQEFQLVGNYGSDINYVMGLYYFSEEDNEIETDTFGGFPLENRQIISESEAQAIYGQVTWSPESFDHRLDITLGGRYTTDDRKANKTSITFVNGPQAASESWSHFNPSLTMDFAWTDTLSTYGKVVSAYKSGGFNVRSTEAGFQPPFDEENIMSYEIGLKSTWLDRRISFNAAAFHAEYTDMQLQQITNNATIFLTDVFNVGEAEIDGFEFDLMAVLIEGLTLQASYGYTDADFIEFIDQRPGQATFGQDVSDRAVMPYAPEQSFTVGLDYETPISVGVLQASLDYSWRDERYGTAFNDDLQGFFLDDNGVVNARLAITEIGVGEASLEVAAWGRNLDSEEYKVHSISLGAYRSAYFGEPKSYGVDVTLRF
;
A
#
# COMPACT_ATOMS: atom_id res chain seq x y z
N MET A 1 20.93 4.51 -25.21
CA MET A 1 22.37 4.49 -24.84
C MET A 1 22.96 5.87 -24.52
N THR A 2 22.19 6.89 -24.29
CA THR A 2 22.66 8.28 -24.04
C THR A 2 22.45 8.79 -22.63
N ASN A 3 21.66 8.11 -21.79
CA ASN A 3 21.33 8.57 -20.43
C ASN A 3 22.19 7.96 -19.31
N LEU A 4 22.97 6.91 -19.58
CA LEU A 4 23.88 6.29 -18.60
C LEU A 4 25.11 7.14 -18.22
N ARG A 5 25.38 8.26 -18.91
CA ARG A 5 26.55 9.11 -18.66
C ARG A 5 26.34 10.23 -17.64
N GLN A 6 25.10 10.57 -17.30
CA GLN A 6 24.84 11.61 -16.28
C GLN A 6 24.70 11.06 -14.87
N SER A 7 24.26 9.82 -14.71
CA SER A 7 24.15 9.17 -13.40
C SER A 7 25.49 8.79 -12.74
N ALA A 8 26.55 8.65 -13.55
CA ALA A 8 27.90 8.32 -13.05
C ALA A 8 28.63 9.48 -12.34
N LEU A 9 28.13 10.72 -12.47
CA LEU A 9 28.78 11.89 -11.87
C LEU A 9 28.33 12.13 -10.40
N ALA A 10 27.19 11.58 -9.98
CA ALA A 10 26.70 11.70 -8.61
C ALA A 10 27.45 10.79 -7.61
N MET A 11 28.05 9.70 -8.06
CA MET A 11 28.84 8.80 -7.22
C MET A 11 30.27 9.25 -6.90
N ALA A 12 30.78 10.27 -7.59
CA ALA A 12 32.20 10.70 -7.44
C ALA A 12 32.43 11.78 -6.40
N ILE A 13 31.39 12.35 -5.77
CA ILE A 13 31.52 13.48 -4.83
C ILE A 13 31.66 13.05 -3.36
N VAL A 14 31.39 11.79 -3.02
CA VAL A 14 31.48 11.28 -1.64
C VAL A 14 32.92 10.90 -1.21
N GLY A 15 33.87 10.88 -2.12
CA GLY A 15 35.23 10.36 -1.92
C GLY A 15 36.28 11.31 -1.29
N SER A 16 35.97 12.56 -0.97
CA SER A 16 37.02 13.54 -0.59
C SER A 16 36.78 14.34 0.69
N CYS A 17 36.01 13.89 1.63
CA CYS A 17 35.87 14.58 2.92
C CYS A 17 36.37 13.74 4.09
N LEU A 18 37.61 14.10 4.56
CA LEU A 18 38.11 14.08 5.92
C LEU A 18 38.18 12.71 6.64
N ALA A 19 39.39 12.19 6.74
CA ALA A 19 39.80 11.31 7.82
C ALA A 19 40.21 12.17 9.04
N PRO A 20 39.46 12.26 10.14
CA PRO A 20 39.96 12.67 11.41
C PRO A 20 40.58 11.44 12.09
N THR A 21 41.81 11.57 12.54
CA THR A 21 42.41 10.64 13.49
C THR A 21 41.68 10.78 14.84
N ILE A 22 40.77 9.84 15.10
CA ILE A 22 40.03 9.74 16.37
C ILE A 22 40.79 8.78 17.25
N ASN A 23 41.17 9.25 18.46
CA ASN A 23 41.67 8.41 19.54
C ASN A 23 40.57 7.39 19.94
N ALA A 24 40.89 6.12 19.74
CA ALA A 24 40.00 5.00 20.07
C ALA A 24 40.11 4.70 21.58
N GLU A 25 39.39 5.43 22.42
CA GLU A 25 39.06 5.01 23.78
C GLU A 25 37.62 5.28 24.12
N ALA A 26 36.90 4.19 24.45
CA ALA A 26 35.52 4.11 24.92
C ALA A 26 34.40 4.21 23.87
N LEU A 27 34.37 3.30 22.90
CA LEU A 27 33.14 2.86 22.28
C LEU A 27 32.70 1.54 22.92
N SER A 28 31.71 1.59 23.79
CA SER A 28 30.98 0.42 24.27
C SER A 28 30.31 -0.20 23.04
N GLY A 29 30.83 -1.36 22.61
CA GLY A 29 30.48 -1.95 21.31
C GLY A 29 29.01 -2.22 21.17
N LYS A 30 28.32 -1.40 20.37
CA LYS A 30 27.13 -1.83 19.67
C LYS A 30 27.57 -2.97 18.73
N ALA A 31 26.99 -4.15 18.84
CA ALA A 31 27.42 -5.31 18.06
C ALA A 31 27.37 -4.96 16.56
N LEU A 32 28.40 -5.34 15.80
CA LEU A 32 28.47 -5.22 14.34
C LEU A 32 27.50 -6.20 13.66
N SER A 33 26.28 -6.35 14.18
CA SER A 33 25.28 -7.31 13.73
C SER A 33 23.94 -6.61 13.51
N LEU A 34 23.24 -7.05 12.49
CA LEU A 34 21.87 -6.63 12.21
C LEU A 34 20.93 -7.09 13.34
N GLU A 35 19.99 -6.24 13.69
CA GLU A 35 18.91 -6.59 14.61
C GLU A 35 17.99 -7.65 13.98
N GLU A 36 17.41 -8.51 14.80
CA GLU A 36 16.43 -9.47 14.36
C GLU A 36 15.11 -8.77 14.10
N VAL A 37 14.54 -8.99 12.92
CA VAL A 37 13.24 -8.44 12.53
C VAL A 37 12.19 -9.50 12.77
N LEU A 38 11.22 -9.20 13.64
CA LEU A 38 10.06 -10.05 13.88
C LEU A 38 8.91 -9.62 12.96
N VAL A 39 8.18 -10.60 12.44
CA VAL A 39 7.01 -10.42 11.56
C VAL A 39 5.84 -11.28 12.04
N THR A 40 4.62 -10.91 11.63
CA THR A 40 3.39 -11.64 11.97
C THR A 40 2.68 -12.22 10.75
N ALA A 41 3.40 -12.38 9.65
CA ALA A 41 2.88 -12.81 8.35
C ALA A 41 2.13 -14.16 8.38
N GLU A 42 2.52 -15.09 9.23
CA GLU A 42 1.85 -16.38 9.41
C GLU A 42 0.90 -16.42 10.63
N LYS A 43 0.32 -15.27 11.00
CA LYS A 43 -0.59 -15.11 12.16
C LYS A 43 0.07 -15.44 13.53
N ARG A 44 1.38 -15.63 13.56
CA ARG A 44 2.24 -15.80 14.74
C ARG A 44 3.49 -14.91 14.59
N GLU A 45 4.06 -14.53 15.71
CA GLU A 45 5.29 -13.74 15.73
C GLU A 45 6.49 -14.64 15.48
N GLU A 46 7.25 -14.35 14.42
CA GLU A 46 8.41 -15.13 13.99
C GLU A 46 9.51 -14.23 13.47
N SER A 47 10.74 -14.73 13.43
CA SER A 47 11.84 -14.07 12.74
C SER A 47 11.57 -14.03 11.22
N LEU A 48 11.80 -12.88 10.59
CA LEU A 48 11.72 -12.72 9.13
C LEU A 48 12.58 -13.76 8.39
N GLN A 49 13.72 -14.16 8.99
CA GLN A 49 14.63 -15.14 8.39
C GLN A 49 14.08 -16.57 8.44
N ASN A 50 13.13 -16.85 9.34
CA ASN A 50 12.50 -18.15 9.47
C ASN A 50 11.14 -18.23 8.75
N THR A 51 10.66 -17.13 8.19
CA THR A 51 9.37 -17.08 7.52
C THR A 51 9.54 -17.40 6.03
N PRO A 52 9.01 -18.53 5.51
CA PRO A 52 9.27 -19.03 4.15
C PRO A 52 8.39 -18.35 3.10
N ILE A 53 8.44 -17.04 3.04
CA ILE A 53 7.76 -16.18 2.07
C ILE A 53 8.64 -14.98 1.70
N SER A 54 8.36 -14.38 0.54
CA SER A 54 8.96 -13.11 0.17
C SER A 54 8.28 -11.98 0.95
N ILE A 55 9.00 -11.38 1.91
CA ILE A 55 8.49 -10.35 2.81
C ILE A 55 9.51 -9.25 3.04
N LEU A 56 9.04 -8.00 3.04
CA LEU A 56 9.75 -6.82 3.52
C LEU A 56 9.10 -6.32 4.81
N ALA A 57 9.93 -5.90 5.76
CA ALA A 57 9.46 -5.29 6.99
C ALA A 57 10.18 -3.96 7.24
N PHE A 58 9.38 -2.95 7.56
CA PHE A 58 9.84 -1.59 7.86
C PHE A 58 9.47 -1.27 9.31
N SER A 59 10.46 -1.24 10.20
CA SER A 59 10.25 -0.84 11.60
C SER A 59 9.90 0.64 11.72
N ALA A 60 9.32 1.06 12.87
CA ALA A 60 9.02 2.47 13.16
C ALA A 60 10.23 3.39 12.97
N GLU A 61 11.42 2.93 13.37
CA GLU A 61 12.67 3.68 13.18
C GLU A 61 12.99 3.84 11.69
N LYS A 62 12.89 2.76 10.91
CA LYS A 62 13.12 2.77 9.47
C LYS A 62 12.11 3.66 8.75
N LEU A 63 10.82 3.57 9.09
CA LEU A 63 9.77 4.45 8.58
C LEU A 63 10.08 5.93 8.85
N SER A 64 10.51 6.24 10.08
CA SER A 64 10.93 7.60 10.46
C SER A 64 12.17 8.07 9.68
N ARG A 65 13.17 7.21 9.49
CA ARG A 65 14.41 7.53 8.75
C ARG A 65 14.12 7.84 7.28
N PHE A 66 13.28 7.06 6.63
CA PHE A 66 12.84 7.31 5.25
C PHE A 66 11.77 8.39 5.15
N GLY A 67 11.28 8.90 6.28
CA GLY A 67 10.27 9.92 6.34
C GLY A 67 8.90 9.46 5.82
N VAL A 68 8.60 8.17 5.92
CA VAL A 68 7.29 7.61 5.55
C VAL A 68 6.20 8.23 6.40
N THR A 69 5.21 8.82 5.76
CA THR A 69 4.07 9.49 6.42
C THR A 69 2.74 8.78 6.16
N ASP A 70 2.62 8.13 5.04
CA ASP A 70 1.46 7.31 4.69
C ASP A 70 1.88 6.07 3.88
N LEU A 71 0.92 5.21 3.55
CA LEU A 71 1.18 3.97 2.80
C LEU A 71 1.74 4.23 1.40
N GLY A 72 1.39 5.35 0.76
CA GLY A 72 1.88 5.70 -0.58
C GLY A 72 3.39 5.89 -0.64
N ASP A 73 4.01 6.36 0.45
CA ASP A 73 5.45 6.57 0.54
C ASP A 73 6.27 5.26 0.44
N ILE A 74 5.64 4.08 0.66
CA ILE A 74 6.31 2.76 0.59
C ILE A 74 6.57 2.34 -0.86
N SER A 75 5.81 2.84 -1.83
CA SER A 75 5.94 2.50 -3.25
C SER A 75 7.40 2.65 -3.76
N GLY A 76 8.13 3.64 -3.26
CA GLY A 76 9.54 3.83 -3.60
C GLY A 76 10.53 2.94 -2.83
N LEU A 77 10.09 2.24 -1.79
CA LEU A 77 10.96 1.49 -0.89
C LEU A 77 10.85 -0.03 -1.08
N ALA A 78 9.79 -0.51 -1.71
CA ALA A 78 9.51 -1.93 -1.94
C ALA A 78 9.48 -2.23 -3.45
N PRO A 79 10.54 -2.81 -4.04
CA PRO A 79 10.53 -3.25 -5.44
C PRO A 79 9.39 -4.23 -5.73
N ASN A 80 8.88 -4.20 -6.97
CA ASN A 80 7.70 -4.92 -7.44
C ASN A 80 6.40 -4.55 -6.70
N VAL A 81 6.39 -3.40 -6.00
CA VAL A 81 5.20 -2.84 -5.35
C VAL A 81 4.97 -1.43 -5.85
N GLU A 82 3.87 -1.22 -6.55
CA GLU A 82 3.40 0.07 -7.01
C GLU A 82 2.22 0.50 -6.14
N ILE A 83 2.36 1.62 -5.46
CA ILE A 83 1.28 2.25 -4.70
C ILE A 83 1.13 3.66 -5.24
N THR A 84 -0.03 3.96 -5.79
CA THR A 84 -0.28 5.24 -6.45
C THR A 84 -1.65 5.78 -6.10
N PRO A 85 -1.82 7.10 -5.97
CA PRO A 85 -3.13 7.68 -5.74
C PRO A 85 -4.12 7.32 -6.85
N PHE A 86 -5.34 6.97 -6.46
CA PHE A 86 -6.41 6.73 -7.42
C PHE A 86 -6.79 8.02 -8.16
N PRO A 87 -7.05 7.97 -9.47
CA PRO A 87 -7.25 9.16 -10.28
C PRO A 87 -8.38 10.10 -9.85
N VAL A 88 -9.41 9.59 -9.20
CA VAL A 88 -10.59 10.35 -8.77
C VAL A 88 -10.46 10.83 -7.33
N SER A 89 -9.89 10.00 -6.45
CA SER A 89 -9.77 10.28 -5.02
C SER A 89 -8.31 10.42 -4.61
N ARG A 90 -7.97 11.48 -3.89
CA ARG A 90 -6.61 11.67 -3.36
C ARG A 90 -6.33 10.84 -2.10
N SER A 91 -7.37 10.44 -1.38
CA SER A 91 -7.28 9.59 -0.18
C SER A 91 -7.19 8.11 -0.52
N SER A 92 -7.56 7.72 -1.73
CA SER A 92 -7.55 6.35 -2.21
C SER A 92 -6.19 6.00 -2.83
N LEU A 93 -5.67 4.82 -2.47
CA LEU A 93 -4.46 4.25 -3.06
C LEU A 93 -4.78 2.95 -3.78
N ILE A 94 -4.41 2.89 -5.04
CA ILE A 94 -4.37 1.61 -5.77
C ILE A 94 -3.02 0.94 -5.52
N VAL A 95 -3.06 -0.35 -5.26
CA VAL A 95 -1.87 -1.15 -4.94
C VAL A 95 -1.71 -2.27 -5.94
N PHE A 96 -0.53 -2.35 -6.53
CA PHE A 96 -0.11 -3.45 -7.39
C PHE A 96 1.13 -4.12 -6.79
N MET A 97 1.16 -5.45 -6.79
CA MET A 97 2.32 -6.23 -6.43
C MET A 97 2.63 -7.25 -7.52
N ARG A 98 3.87 -7.29 -8.01
CA ARG A 98 4.28 -8.18 -9.10
C ARG A 98 3.36 -8.07 -10.33
N GLY A 99 2.88 -6.84 -10.64
CA GLY A 99 1.93 -6.59 -11.74
C GLY A 99 0.47 -6.94 -11.45
N VAL A 100 0.15 -7.48 -10.25
CA VAL A 100 -1.21 -7.85 -9.86
C VAL A 100 -1.85 -6.76 -9.01
N GLY A 101 -2.97 -6.20 -9.44
CA GLY A 101 -3.66 -5.12 -8.75
C GLY A 101 -5.05 -4.84 -9.33
N ASN A 102 -5.70 -3.79 -8.83
CA ASN A 102 -6.96 -3.29 -9.35
C ASN A 102 -6.87 -1.79 -9.60
N ASN A 103 -7.25 -1.35 -10.79
CA ASN A 103 -7.17 0.05 -11.24
C ASN A 103 -8.31 0.94 -10.74
N ASP A 104 -9.34 0.37 -10.15
CA ASP A 104 -10.57 1.10 -9.80
C ASP A 104 -11.02 0.78 -8.37
N SER A 105 -11.55 1.78 -7.68
CA SER A 105 -12.00 1.68 -6.28
C SER A 105 -13.53 1.74 -6.14
N GLN A 106 -14.28 1.18 -7.09
CA GLN A 106 -15.74 1.14 -7.02
C GLN A 106 -16.23 0.25 -5.87
N SER A 107 -17.42 0.57 -5.34
CA SER A 107 -18.04 -0.16 -4.22
C SER A 107 -18.33 -1.64 -4.49
N THR A 108 -18.41 -2.04 -5.77
CA THR A 108 -18.66 -3.43 -6.20
C THR A 108 -17.40 -4.14 -6.73
N GLN A 109 -16.23 -3.52 -6.64
CA GLN A 109 -14.94 -4.10 -7.04
C GLN A 109 -13.98 -4.12 -5.86
N ASP A 110 -13.39 -5.28 -5.61
CA ASP A 110 -12.41 -5.43 -4.53
C ASP A 110 -10.97 -5.17 -5.01
N PRO A 111 -10.08 -4.77 -4.10
CA PRO A 111 -8.65 -4.72 -4.39
C PRO A 111 -8.08 -6.13 -4.60
N ALA A 112 -6.95 -6.24 -5.32
CA ALA A 112 -6.22 -7.49 -5.48
C ALA A 112 -5.09 -7.67 -4.45
N VAL A 113 -4.78 -6.60 -3.70
CA VAL A 113 -3.82 -6.60 -2.59
C VAL A 113 -4.56 -6.23 -1.31
N GLY A 114 -4.55 -7.14 -0.34
CA GLY A 114 -5.21 -6.92 0.95
C GLY A 114 -4.40 -5.98 1.85
N VAL A 115 -5.03 -4.97 2.42
CA VAL A 115 -4.43 -4.10 3.45
C VAL A 115 -5.08 -4.40 4.79
N TYR A 116 -4.26 -4.57 5.83
CA TYR A 116 -4.72 -4.95 7.17
C TYR A 116 -4.15 -3.99 8.22
N LEU A 117 -4.99 -3.55 9.15
CA LEU A 117 -4.59 -2.80 10.34
C LEU A 117 -4.76 -3.69 11.58
N ASP A 118 -3.66 -4.08 12.24
CA ASP A 118 -3.66 -5.01 13.38
C ASP A 118 -4.42 -6.34 13.11
N GLY A 119 -4.36 -6.81 11.85
CA GLY A 119 -5.06 -8.01 11.38
C GLY A 119 -6.50 -7.79 10.91
N ILE A 120 -7.01 -6.56 10.97
CA ILE A 120 -8.35 -6.18 10.52
C ILE A 120 -8.28 -5.78 9.04
N TYR A 121 -9.05 -6.45 8.19
CA TYR A 121 -9.11 -6.16 6.75
C TYR A 121 -9.71 -4.78 6.47
N MET A 122 -9.01 -3.99 5.67
CA MET A 122 -9.46 -2.71 5.14
C MET A 122 -10.08 -2.96 3.76
N ALA A 123 -11.41 -2.99 3.70
CA ALA A 123 -12.09 -3.47 2.49
C ALA A 123 -11.93 -2.54 1.28
N ARG A 124 -11.74 -1.24 1.51
CA ARG A 124 -11.65 -0.24 0.44
C ARG A 124 -10.26 0.35 0.33
N SER A 125 -9.90 0.69 -0.90
CA SER A 125 -8.68 1.45 -1.21
C SER A 125 -8.78 2.91 -0.76
N ILE A 126 -10.01 3.40 -0.54
CA ILE A 126 -10.29 4.76 -0.07
C ILE A 126 -9.79 4.91 1.37
N GLY A 127 -9.12 6.03 1.63
CA GLY A 127 -8.60 6.34 2.95
C GLY A 127 -7.26 5.69 3.30
N LEU A 128 -6.64 4.93 2.41
CA LEU A 128 -5.32 4.34 2.65
C LEU A 128 -4.18 5.37 2.75
N THR A 129 -4.40 6.64 2.35
CA THR A 129 -3.47 7.75 2.63
C THR A 129 -3.63 8.29 4.05
N SER A 130 -4.52 7.71 4.86
CA SER A 130 -4.63 8.08 6.27
C SER A 130 -3.29 7.87 6.97
N ASP A 131 -2.87 8.89 7.73
CA ASP A 131 -1.65 8.81 8.52
C ASP A 131 -1.90 7.85 9.69
N VAL A 132 -1.36 6.65 9.63
CA VAL A 132 -1.39 5.73 10.78
C VAL A 132 -0.30 6.19 11.73
N ALA A 133 -0.64 7.19 12.52
CA ALA A 133 0.30 8.00 13.33
C ALA A 133 1.09 7.22 14.39
N ASP A 134 0.92 5.90 14.51
CA ASP A 134 1.49 5.11 15.59
C ASP A 134 1.87 3.68 15.18
N LEU A 135 2.44 3.52 14.00
CA LEU A 135 2.92 2.22 13.55
C LEU A 135 4.16 1.77 14.35
N GLU A 136 4.17 0.51 14.70
CA GLU A 136 5.35 -0.22 15.13
C GLU A 136 6.16 -0.69 13.92
N ARG A 137 5.45 -1.22 12.91
CA ARG A 137 6.05 -1.68 11.64
C ARG A 137 5.01 -1.81 10.53
N ILE A 138 5.52 -1.91 9.30
CA ILE A 138 4.74 -2.32 8.12
C ILE A 138 5.38 -3.58 7.56
N GLU A 139 4.55 -4.59 7.28
CA GLU A 139 4.97 -5.83 6.64
C GLU A 139 4.34 -5.91 5.25
N VAL A 140 5.17 -6.11 4.22
CA VAL A 140 4.75 -6.25 2.82
C VAL A 140 5.01 -7.67 2.37
N LEU A 141 3.93 -8.46 2.22
CA LEU A 141 3.96 -9.86 1.81
C LEU A 141 3.72 -9.92 0.31
N ARG A 142 4.77 -10.21 -0.44
CA ARG A 142 4.71 -10.25 -1.91
C ARG A 142 4.23 -11.61 -2.42
N GLY A 143 3.36 -11.58 -3.44
CA GLY A 143 2.72 -12.76 -4.01
C GLY A 143 1.50 -13.25 -3.23
N PRO A 144 0.73 -14.22 -3.80
CA PRO A 144 -0.59 -14.60 -3.31
C PRO A 144 -0.60 -15.07 -1.85
N GLN A 145 -1.65 -14.64 -1.09
CA GLN A 145 -1.82 -14.93 0.34
C GLN A 145 -3.21 -15.54 0.66
N GLY A 146 -3.80 -16.32 -0.26
CA GLY A 146 -5.18 -16.80 -0.17
C GLY A 146 -5.51 -17.67 1.04
N THR A 147 -4.55 -18.37 1.65
CA THR A 147 -4.80 -19.32 2.74
C THR A 147 -5.05 -18.63 4.09
N LEU A 148 -4.15 -17.78 4.56
CA LEU A 148 -4.26 -17.16 5.88
C LEU A 148 -4.93 -15.79 5.86
N TYR A 149 -4.83 -15.06 4.76
CA TYR A 149 -5.42 -13.73 4.59
C TYR A 149 -6.75 -13.78 3.85
N GLY A 150 -6.90 -14.70 2.90
CA GLY A 150 -8.17 -15.00 2.26
C GLY A 150 -8.40 -14.27 0.94
N ARG A 151 -9.65 -13.88 0.71
CA ARG A 151 -10.08 -13.23 -0.53
C ARG A 151 -9.28 -11.95 -0.79
N ASN A 152 -9.18 -11.57 -2.07
CA ASN A 152 -8.64 -10.26 -2.48
C ASN A 152 -7.16 -10.07 -2.10
N THR A 153 -6.40 -11.16 -2.11
CA THR A 153 -4.95 -11.18 -1.84
C THR A 153 -4.19 -11.89 -2.95
N THR A 154 -4.64 -11.73 -4.20
CA THR A 154 -4.03 -12.33 -5.39
C THR A 154 -2.64 -11.73 -5.68
N GLY A 155 -2.44 -10.43 -5.44
CA GLY A 155 -1.13 -9.79 -5.54
C GLY A 155 -0.29 -9.92 -4.27
N GLY A 156 -0.93 -9.94 -3.11
CA GLY A 156 -0.24 -9.99 -1.82
C GLY A 156 -1.01 -9.36 -0.68
N ALA A 157 -0.31 -9.05 0.41
CA ALA A 157 -0.89 -8.39 1.57
C ALA A 157 0.07 -7.34 2.17
N ILE A 158 -0.49 -6.28 2.75
CA ILE A 158 0.22 -5.27 3.53
C ILE A 158 -0.36 -5.25 4.93
N ASN A 159 0.48 -5.51 5.94
CA ASN A 159 0.10 -5.44 7.34
C ASN A 159 0.63 -4.17 7.98
N LEU A 160 -0.25 -3.34 8.47
CA LEU A 160 0.03 -2.17 9.29
C LEU A 160 -0.10 -2.59 10.76
N ILE A 161 1.00 -2.67 11.47
CA ILE A 161 1.03 -3.09 12.87
C ILE A 161 1.25 -1.85 13.75
N THR A 162 0.32 -1.59 14.67
CA THR A 162 0.39 -0.44 15.55
C THR A 162 1.17 -0.75 16.83
N ALA A 163 1.84 0.27 17.38
CA ALA A 163 2.56 0.12 18.63
C ALA A 163 1.59 0.02 19.82
N LYS A 164 1.76 -1.01 20.64
CA LYS A 164 0.95 -1.23 21.85
C LYS A 164 1.24 -0.19 22.92
N PRO A 165 0.28 0.06 23.87
CA PRO A 165 0.54 0.87 25.05
C PRO A 165 1.75 0.36 25.85
N SER A 166 2.65 1.29 26.22
CA SER A 166 3.85 0.99 27.00
C SER A 166 3.54 0.78 28.49
N ASP A 167 4.35 -0.05 29.15
CA ASP A 167 4.32 -0.19 30.62
C ASP A 167 4.94 1.03 31.33
N GLU A 168 5.70 1.87 30.64
CA GLU A 168 6.31 3.09 31.14
C GLU A 168 5.50 4.32 30.72
N ALA A 169 5.32 5.28 31.64
CA ALA A 169 4.70 6.56 31.32
C ALA A 169 5.63 7.40 30.46
N GLY A 170 5.08 8.06 29.46
CA GLY A 170 5.88 8.86 28.56
C GLY A 170 5.09 9.91 27.80
N LEU A 171 5.77 10.92 27.29
CA LEU A 171 5.26 11.96 26.42
C LEU A 171 6.24 12.19 25.29
N SER A 172 5.77 12.13 24.05
CA SER A 172 6.56 12.51 22.89
C SER A 172 5.82 13.58 22.09
N GLN A 173 6.52 14.67 21.73
CA GLN A 173 6.00 15.74 20.90
C GLN A 173 6.96 15.98 19.74
N THR A 174 6.48 15.77 18.52
CA THR A 174 7.21 16.13 17.29
C THR A 174 6.55 17.36 16.65
N LEU A 175 7.37 18.33 16.30
CA LEU A 175 6.97 19.51 15.52
C LEU A 175 7.82 19.56 14.25
N SER A 176 7.15 19.64 13.09
CA SER A 176 7.80 19.71 11.79
C SER A 176 7.50 21.05 11.09
N ARG A 177 8.48 21.55 10.34
CA ARG A 177 8.33 22.72 9.46
C ARG A 177 9.10 22.49 8.17
N GLY A 178 8.48 22.85 7.03
CA GLY A 178 9.08 22.67 5.71
C GLY A 178 8.72 23.78 4.72
N ASN A 179 9.19 23.61 3.49
CA ASN A 179 8.77 24.45 2.38
C ASN A 179 7.26 24.30 2.10
N ARG A 180 6.68 25.19 1.28
CA ARG A 180 5.24 25.25 0.99
C ARG A 180 4.37 25.26 2.26
N SER A 181 4.80 26.05 3.25
CA SER A 181 4.09 26.22 4.54
C SER A 181 3.87 24.90 5.31
N TYR A 182 4.55 23.80 4.93
CA TYR A 182 4.38 22.53 5.62
C TYR A 182 4.59 22.66 7.12
N TRP A 183 3.68 22.11 7.87
CA TRP A 183 3.81 21.91 9.31
C TRP A 183 3.15 20.61 9.75
N LYS A 184 3.68 19.99 10.79
CA LYS A 184 3.11 18.80 11.44
C LYS A 184 3.30 18.93 12.95
N SER A 185 2.30 18.49 13.69
CA SER A 185 2.36 18.28 15.14
C SER A 185 1.92 16.87 15.41
N LEU A 186 2.79 16.07 16.05
CA LEU A 186 2.49 14.69 16.47
C LEU A 186 2.75 14.58 17.96
N THR A 187 1.71 14.24 18.72
CA THR A 187 1.75 14.06 20.18
C THR A 187 1.45 12.61 20.49
N LYS A 188 2.29 11.98 21.31
CA LYS A 188 2.06 10.62 21.85
C LYS A 188 2.14 10.69 23.37
N ILE A 189 1.15 10.14 24.05
CA ILE A 189 1.04 10.12 25.51
C ILE A 189 0.85 8.66 25.94
N GLU A 190 1.75 8.16 26.78
CA GLU A 190 1.68 6.84 27.40
C GLU A 190 1.35 6.97 28.89
N SER A 191 0.36 6.27 29.36
CA SER A 191 0.00 6.31 30.79
C SER A 191 0.99 5.57 31.69
N GLY A 192 1.80 4.67 31.08
CA GLY A 192 2.42 3.60 31.83
C GLY A 192 1.38 2.61 32.36
N LYS A 193 1.83 1.54 32.99
CA LYS A 193 0.94 0.53 33.58
C LYS A 193 0.43 0.99 34.93
N VAL A 194 -0.88 1.18 35.06
CA VAL A 194 -1.56 1.51 36.31
C VAL A 194 -2.43 0.32 36.73
N GLY A 195 -1.95 -0.43 37.73
CA GLY A 195 -2.48 -1.74 38.02
C GLY A 195 -2.19 -2.70 36.86
N ASP A 196 -3.24 -3.24 36.24
CA ASP A 196 -3.14 -4.16 35.11
C ASP A 196 -3.55 -3.51 33.78
N VAL A 197 -3.60 -2.16 33.72
CA VAL A 197 -4.05 -1.40 32.54
C VAL A 197 -2.99 -0.41 32.10
N ALA A 198 -2.70 -0.38 30.82
CA ALA A 198 -1.91 0.66 30.14
C ALA A 198 -2.73 1.30 29.04
N ALA A 199 -2.56 2.60 28.82
CA ALA A 199 -3.26 3.35 27.78
C ALA A 199 -2.30 4.27 27.01
N LYS A 200 -2.61 4.47 25.74
CA LYS A 200 -1.87 5.33 24.83
C LYS A 200 -2.82 6.23 24.06
N LEU A 201 -2.45 7.48 23.90
CA LEU A 201 -3.12 8.44 23.05
C LEU A 201 -2.11 9.00 22.05
N THR A 202 -2.41 8.86 20.78
CA THR A 202 -1.66 9.49 19.69
C THR A 202 -2.58 10.46 18.96
N PHE A 203 -2.10 11.68 18.70
CA PHE A 203 -2.79 12.68 17.91
C PHE A 203 -1.83 13.39 16.97
N MET A 204 -2.21 13.47 15.70
CA MET A 204 -1.46 14.12 14.64
C MET A 204 -2.32 15.16 13.94
N ARG A 205 -1.71 16.29 13.61
CA ARG A 205 -2.25 17.22 12.63
C ARG A 205 -1.13 17.75 11.75
N SER A 206 -1.37 17.79 10.44
CA SER A 206 -0.44 18.33 9.45
C SER A 206 -1.18 19.13 8.40
N ALA A 207 -0.49 20.11 7.81
CA ALA A 207 -0.99 20.82 6.64
C ALA A 207 0.16 21.33 5.78
N HIS A 208 -0.10 21.49 4.48
CA HIS A 208 0.80 22.18 3.56
C HIS A 208 0.03 22.87 2.44
N ASP A 209 0.65 23.93 1.90
CA ASP A 209 0.21 24.53 0.66
C ASP A 209 0.55 23.62 -0.52
N GLY A 210 -0.28 23.62 -1.55
CA GLY A 210 -0.03 22.86 -2.76
C GLY A 210 1.17 23.39 -3.56
N TRP A 211 1.55 22.62 -4.55
CA TRP A 211 2.68 22.94 -5.44
C TRP A 211 2.28 23.46 -6.83
N VAL A 212 0.97 23.51 -7.15
CA VAL A 212 0.46 24.17 -8.34
C VAL A 212 -0.43 25.32 -7.89
N ASP A 213 0.01 26.56 -8.17
CA ASP A 213 -0.70 27.77 -7.77
C ASP A 213 -2.08 27.84 -8.43
N ASN A 214 -3.15 27.95 -7.63
CA ASN A 214 -4.49 28.16 -8.15
C ASN A 214 -4.70 29.66 -8.41
N THR A 215 -4.76 30.04 -9.69
CA THR A 215 -5.02 31.42 -10.11
C THR A 215 -6.50 31.77 -10.13
N GLY A 216 -7.38 30.81 -9.80
CA GLY A 216 -8.83 31.00 -9.61
C GLY A 216 -9.20 31.21 -8.16
N SER A 217 -10.27 30.55 -7.71
CA SER A 217 -10.75 30.61 -6.33
C SER A 217 -10.45 29.28 -5.60
N GLY A 218 -10.09 29.36 -4.32
CA GLY A 218 -9.79 28.20 -3.47
C GLY A 218 -8.31 28.01 -3.19
N ARG A 219 -7.96 26.87 -2.60
CA ARG A 219 -6.59 26.48 -2.24
C ARG A 219 -5.77 26.11 -3.49
N ASN A 220 -4.44 26.12 -3.37
CA ASN A 220 -3.54 25.61 -4.40
C ASN A 220 -3.73 24.09 -4.56
N PHE A 221 -3.57 23.60 -5.79
CA PHE A 221 -3.64 22.16 -6.04
C PHE A 221 -2.47 21.42 -5.39
N GLY A 222 -2.76 20.26 -4.83
CA GLY A 222 -1.84 19.49 -4.00
C GLY A 222 -1.77 19.98 -2.55
N ALA A 223 -2.54 21.03 -2.15
CA ALA A 223 -2.67 21.39 -0.74
C ALA A 223 -3.40 20.30 0.04
N GLU A 224 -3.07 20.14 1.31
CA GLU A 224 -3.67 19.12 2.16
C GLU A 224 -3.73 19.61 3.61
N ASP A 225 -4.77 19.22 4.31
CA ASP A 225 -4.93 19.33 5.77
C ASP A 225 -5.35 17.94 6.26
N LYS A 226 -4.58 17.37 7.18
CA LYS A 226 -4.85 16.04 7.76
C LYS A 226 -4.92 16.14 9.27
N SER A 227 -5.89 15.46 9.86
CA SER A 227 -5.89 15.15 11.29
C SER A 227 -6.13 13.66 11.50
N ALA A 228 -5.36 13.05 12.40
CA ALA A 228 -5.51 11.64 12.73
C ALA A 228 -5.26 11.44 14.23
N GLY A 229 -5.91 10.43 14.79
CA GLY A 229 -5.71 10.07 16.17
C GLY A 229 -6.01 8.62 16.45
N ARG A 230 -5.36 8.11 17.50
CA ARG A 230 -5.60 6.76 18.01
C ARG A 230 -5.58 6.77 19.53
N PHE A 231 -6.60 6.19 20.12
CA PHE A 231 -6.63 5.80 21.53
C PHE A 231 -6.48 4.29 21.60
N ALA A 232 -5.52 3.77 22.36
CA ALA A 232 -5.32 2.35 22.61
C ALA A 232 -5.29 2.08 24.10
N LEU A 233 -5.90 0.97 24.52
CA LEU A 233 -5.96 0.51 25.89
C LEU A 233 -5.63 -0.98 25.93
N ARG A 234 -4.69 -1.37 26.76
CA ARG A 234 -4.34 -2.74 27.06
C ARG A 234 -4.70 -3.05 28.51
N TRP A 235 -5.41 -4.15 28.72
CA TRP A 235 -5.76 -4.67 30.03
C TRP A 235 -5.30 -6.13 30.15
N ASP A 236 -4.33 -6.37 31.01
CA ASP A 236 -3.88 -7.72 31.40
C ASP A 236 -4.83 -8.27 32.45
N VAL A 237 -5.91 -8.94 32.00
CA VAL A 237 -6.98 -9.46 32.88
C VAL A 237 -6.45 -10.51 33.85
N SER A 238 -5.48 -11.31 33.42
CA SER A 238 -4.76 -12.31 34.17
C SER A 238 -3.44 -12.63 33.50
N ASP A 239 -2.61 -13.49 34.12
CA ASP A 239 -1.36 -13.97 33.54
C ASP A 239 -1.52 -14.70 32.20
N THR A 240 -2.75 -15.11 31.86
CA THR A 240 -3.09 -15.88 30.64
C THR A 240 -4.10 -15.19 29.74
N MET A 241 -4.55 -13.98 30.07
CA MET A 241 -5.58 -13.28 29.29
C MET A 241 -5.30 -11.78 29.22
N SER A 242 -5.26 -11.25 28.02
CA SER A 242 -5.21 -9.80 27.76
C SER A 242 -6.35 -9.35 26.83
N VAL A 243 -6.73 -8.09 26.99
CA VAL A 243 -7.72 -7.39 26.16
C VAL A 243 -7.08 -6.11 25.65
N ASP A 244 -6.98 -5.99 24.33
CA ASP A 244 -6.52 -4.78 23.64
C ASP A 244 -7.74 -4.13 22.95
N TYR A 245 -8.04 -2.88 23.29
CA TYR A 245 -9.06 -2.07 22.62
C TYR A 245 -8.40 -0.87 21.96
N ALA A 246 -8.84 -0.53 20.74
CA ALA A 246 -8.42 0.71 20.13
C ALA A 246 -9.59 1.39 19.40
N TYR A 247 -9.51 2.71 19.35
CA TYR A 247 -10.29 3.60 18.49
C TYR A 247 -9.34 4.46 17.69
N ASP A 248 -9.50 4.50 16.37
CA ASP A 248 -8.75 5.37 15.47
C ASP A 248 -9.69 6.23 14.62
N PHE A 249 -9.20 7.40 14.23
CA PHE A 249 -9.87 8.26 13.27
C PHE A 249 -8.85 8.99 12.39
N SER A 250 -9.26 9.34 11.19
CA SER A 250 -8.52 10.19 10.26
C SER A 250 -9.49 11.06 9.46
N ASP A 251 -9.10 12.31 9.25
CA ASP A 251 -9.82 13.30 8.47
C ASP A 251 -8.82 13.94 7.50
N ILE A 252 -9.12 13.91 6.21
CA ILE A 252 -8.26 14.37 5.11
C ILE A 252 -9.05 15.35 4.25
N ASP A 253 -8.62 16.60 4.21
CA ASP A 253 -9.21 17.69 3.42
C ASP A 253 -8.19 18.22 2.40
N GLY A 254 -8.64 18.46 1.20
CA GLY A 254 -7.80 19.11 0.19
C GLY A 254 -8.47 19.25 -1.17
N PRO A 255 -7.95 20.14 -2.03
CA PRO A 255 -8.43 20.26 -3.38
C PRO A 255 -8.10 18.98 -4.18
N GLN A 256 -8.83 18.79 -5.25
CA GLN A 256 -8.57 17.73 -6.23
C GLN A 256 -7.11 17.70 -6.71
N GLN A 257 -6.70 16.57 -7.27
CA GLN A 257 -5.44 16.43 -7.99
C GLN A 257 -5.45 17.29 -9.27
N PHE A 258 -4.31 17.92 -9.60
CA PHE A 258 -4.22 18.77 -10.77
C PHE A 258 -3.87 17.96 -12.02
N TYR A 259 -4.90 17.56 -12.77
CA TYR A 259 -4.72 16.96 -14.09
C TYR A 259 -4.51 18.05 -15.13
N GLN A 260 -3.36 18.03 -15.78
CA GLN A 260 -3.01 18.95 -16.83
C GLN A 260 -2.96 18.26 -18.20
N PRO A 261 -3.43 18.91 -19.27
CA PRO A 261 -3.21 18.43 -20.63
C PRO A 261 -1.74 18.32 -20.97
N ILE A 262 -1.31 17.14 -21.45
CA ILE A 262 0.08 16.87 -21.85
C ILE A 262 0.23 16.79 -23.37
N SER A 263 -0.84 16.50 -24.11
CA SER A 263 -0.88 16.51 -25.57
C SER A 263 -2.32 16.69 -26.10
N GLY A 264 -2.47 16.95 -27.38
CA GLY A 264 -3.77 17.17 -28.00
C GLY A 264 -4.30 18.60 -27.82
N THR A 265 -5.62 18.78 -27.99
CA THR A 265 -6.28 20.08 -27.87
C THR A 265 -6.81 20.27 -26.47
N SER A 266 -6.13 21.09 -25.66
CA SER A 266 -6.57 21.39 -24.30
C SER A 266 -7.96 22.03 -24.29
N PRO A 267 -8.89 21.58 -23.44
CA PRO A 267 -10.17 22.25 -23.22
C PRO A 267 -10.01 23.57 -22.48
N ASN A 268 -8.87 23.81 -21.81
CA ASN A 268 -8.53 25.06 -21.16
C ASN A 268 -7.51 25.85 -22.01
N PRO A 269 -7.92 26.95 -22.70
CA PRO A 269 -6.99 27.76 -23.48
C PRO A 269 -5.88 28.42 -22.61
N ALA A 270 -6.12 28.61 -21.32
CA ALA A 270 -5.12 29.15 -20.39
C ALA A 270 -4.09 28.09 -19.92
N ALA A 271 -4.36 26.81 -20.18
CA ALA A 271 -3.48 25.68 -19.90
C ALA A 271 -3.27 24.83 -21.15
N PRO A 272 -2.54 25.32 -22.18
CA PRO A 272 -2.27 24.57 -23.40
C PRO A 272 -1.47 23.29 -23.07
N ALA A 273 -1.62 22.25 -23.90
CA ALA A 273 -0.92 20.99 -23.68
C ALA A 273 0.60 21.18 -23.55
N LYS A 274 1.20 20.57 -22.53
CA LYS A 274 2.63 20.69 -22.22
C LYS A 274 3.12 19.37 -21.56
N SER A 275 4.27 18.87 -21.99
CA SER A 275 4.85 17.61 -21.47
C SER A 275 5.36 17.70 -20.05
N GLY A 276 5.88 18.85 -19.60
CA GLY A 276 6.39 19.06 -18.24
C GLY A 276 5.32 19.58 -17.29
N ARG A 277 5.58 19.49 -15.98
CA ARG A 277 4.65 19.93 -14.92
C ARG A 277 4.32 21.44 -15.01
N TYR A 278 3.08 21.79 -14.78
CA TYR A 278 2.64 23.16 -14.58
C TYR A 278 2.95 23.63 -13.14
N SER A 279 3.34 24.89 -13.00
CA SER A 279 3.48 25.57 -11.70
C SER A 279 2.21 26.32 -11.28
N SER A 280 1.26 26.52 -12.21
CA SER A 280 0.00 27.21 -11.93
C SER A 280 -1.12 26.69 -12.82
N GLY A 281 -2.33 26.68 -12.30
CA GLY A 281 -3.56 26.35 -12.99
C GLY A 281 -4.71 27.18 -12.46
N GLN A 282 -5.89 27.07 -13.07
CA GLN A 282 -7.05 27.82 -12.66
C GLN A 282 -8.21 26.88 -12.38
N TRP A 283 -8.73 26.94 -11.16
CA TRP A 283 -10.00 26.30 -10.82
C TRP A 283 -11.15 27.26 -11.13
N PHE A 284 -12.03 26.85 -12.03
CA PHE A 284 -13.23 27.63 -12.37
C PHE A 284 -14.36 27.37 -11.36
N GLY A 285 -14.17 27.84 -10.15
CA GLY A 285 -15.12 28.15 -9.10
C GLY A 285 -16.16 27.13 -8.63
N GLY A 286 -16.53 27.25 -7.36
CA GLY A 286 -17.73 26.65 -6.78
C GLY A 286 -17.73 25.13 -6.58
N VAL A 287 -16.57 24.50 -6.66
CA VAL A 287 -16.43 23.08 -6.38
C VAL A 287 -15.85 22.92 -4.99
N GLU A 288 -16.54 22.19 -4.14
CA GLU A 288 -16.07 21.88 -2.79
C GLU A 288 -14.78 21.06 -2.84
N PRO A 289 -13.87 21.20 -1.88
CA PRO A 289 -12.71 20.32 -1.76
C PRO A 289 -13.16 18.87 -1.50
N SER A 290 -12.29 17.91 -1.83
CA SER A 290 -12.51 16.52 -1.45
C SER A 290 -12.23 16.37 0.04
N GLU A 291 -13.10 15.64 0.73
CA GLU A 291 -13.02 15.34 2.15
C GLU A 291 -13.15 13.84 2.36
N THR A 292 -12.36 13.26 3.26
CA THR A 292 -12.43 11.85 3.61
C THR A 292 -12.32 11.71 5.11
N GLU A 293 -13.33 11.13 5.74
CA GLU A 293 -13.37 10.81 7.15
C GLU A 293 -13.39 9.30 7.33
N ILE A 294 -12.53 8.79 8.22
CA ILE A 294 -12.44 7.37 8.54
C ILE A 294 -12.43 7.23 10.05
N SER A 295 -13.15 6.25 10.57
CA SER A 295 -13.02 5.87 11.96
C SER A 295 -13.15 4.37 12.16
N GLY A 296 -12.65 3.87 13.28
CA GLY A 296 -12.74 2.45 13.57
C GLY A 296 -12.57 2.10 15.04
N HIS A 297 -13.24 1.05 15.43
CA HIS A 297 -13.12 0.40 16.72
C HIS A 297 -12.58 -1.01 16.55
N SER A 298 -11.63 -1.41 17.36
CA SER A 298 -11.11 -2.76 17.42
C SER A 298 -11.07 -3.28 18.86
N LEU A 299 -11.39 -4.57 19.02
CA LEU A 299 -11.31 -5.29 20.28
C LEU A 299 -10.62 -6.63 20.02
N ILE A 300 -9.45 -6.82 20.62
CA ILE A 300 -8.67 -8.06 20.49
C ILE A 300 -8.58 -8.69 21.88
N VAL A 301 -9.10 -9.90 22.02
CA VAL A 301 -8.98 -10.72 23.23
C VAL A 301 -7.99 -11.83 22.93
N THR A 302 -6.91 -11.90 23.68
CA THR A 302 -5.89 -12.95 23.58
C THR A 302 -5.90 -13.79 24.86
N MET A 303 -5.93 -15.11 24.71
CA MET A 303 -5.99 -16.05 25.84
C MET A 303 -5.07 -17.24 25.61
N ASP A 304 -4.14 -17.45 26.54
CA ASP A 304 -3.32 -18.67 26.60
C ASP A 304 -4.14 -19.84 27.13
N THR A 305 -4.19 -20.91 26.35
CA THR A 305 -4.93 -22.13 26.70
C THR A 305 -3.98 -23.34 26.68
N SER A 306 -4.45 -24.47 27.17
CA SER A 306 -3.67 -25.73 27.16
C SER A 306 -3.41 -26.28 25.76
N VAL A 307 -4.09 -25.74 24.72
CA VAL A 307 -3.98 -26.15 23.31
C VAL A 307 -3.41 -25.05 22.43
N GLY A 308 -2.95 -23.94 23.00
CA GLY A 308 -2.36 -22.82 22.25
C GLY A 308 -2.99 -21.48 22.60
N VAL A 309 -2.60 -20.45 21.85
CA VAL A 309 -3.07 -19.08 22.00
C VAL A 309 -4.37 -18.92 21.20
N PHE A 310 -5.45 -18.63 21.88
CA PHE A 310 -6.71 -18.24 21.25
C PHE A 310 -6.79 -16.73 21.15
N LYS A 311 -7.21 -16.23 19.96
CA LYS A 311 -7.48 -14.80 19.72
C LYS A 311 -8.90 -14.63 19.20
N SER A 312 -9.59 -13.59 19.68
CA SER A 312 -10.84 -13.08 19.12
C SER A 312 -10.59 -11.65 18.68
N ILE A 313 -10.77 -11.35 17.40
CA ILE A 313 -10.56 -10.02 16.80
C ILE A 313 -11.92 -9.55 16.29
N THR A 314 -12.46 -8.50 16.90
CA THR A 314 -13.73 -7.85 16.51
C THR A 314 -13.43 -6.45 16.05
N ALA A 315 -13.97 -6.03 14.91
CA ALA A 315 -13.81 -4.67 14.42
C ALA A 315 -15.09 -4.12 13.81
N TYR A 316 -15.26 -2.81 13.94
CA TYR A 316 -16.24 -1.99 13.25
C TYR A 316 -15.53 -0.77 12.67
N ARG A 317 -15.77 -0.44 11.39
CA ARG A 317 -15.16 0.70 10.72
C ARG A 317 -16.20 1.43 9.89
N GLU A 318 -16.00 2.74 9.78
CA GLU A 318 -16.78 3.67 8.97
C GLU A 318 -15.85 4.47 8.07
N LEU A 319 -16.31 4.77 6.86
CA LEU A 319 -15.66 5.63 5.88
C LEU A 319 -16.71 6.54 5.24
N ASN A 320 -16.47 7.84 5.24
CA ASN A 320 -17.26 8.81 4.49
C ASN A 320 -16.31 9.58 3.56
N GLU A 321 -16.62 9.63 2.27
CA GLU A 321 -15.83 10.37 1.29
C GLU A 321 -16.73 11.26 0.44
N SER A 322 -16.29 12.49 0.22
CA SER A 322 -16.82 13.42 -0.78
C SER A 322 -15.70 13.79 -1.74
N ILE A 323 -15.88 13.56 -3.04
CA ILE A 323 -14.86 13.79 -4.05
C ILE A 323 -15.31 14.75 -5.13
N VAL A 324 -14.34 15.49 -5.62
CA VAL A 324 -14.44 16.29 -6.83
C VAL A 324 -13.15 16.13 -7.62
N GLN A 325 -13.26 15.69 -8.87
CA GLN A 325 -12.11 15.57 -9.75
C GLN A 325 -12.43 16.13 -11.14
N ASP A 326 -11.55 16.99 -11.67
CA ASP A 326 -11.57 17.37 -13.07
C ASP A 326 -10.27 16.99 -13.78
N TYR A 327 -10.37 16.66 -15.06
CA TYR A 327 -9.27 16.18 -15.90
C TYR A 327 -8.84 17.19 -16.96
N ALA A 328 -9.26 18.45 -16.82
CA ALA A 328 -9.13 19.48 -17.84
C ALA A 328 -8.43 20.75 -17.36
N ALA A 329 -7.56 20.63 -16.36
CA ALA A 329 -6.84 21.77 -15.75
C ALA A 329 -7.80 22.89 -15.28
N GLY A 330 -8.96 22.51 -14.70
CA GLY A 330 -9.97 23.42 -14.16
C GLY A 330 -10.95 23.99 -15.19
N ALA A 331 -10.87 23.61 -16.46
CA ALA A 331 -11.90 23.98 -17.46
C ALA A 331 -13.09 23.04 -17.38
N PRO A 332 -14.24 23.37 -17.99
CA PRO A 332 -15.38 22.48 -18.10
C PRO A 332 -15.09 21.36 -19.10
N GLY A 333 -14.20 20.43 -18.74
CA GLY A 333 -13.92 19.17 -19.45
C GLY A 333 -14.67 18.00 -18.81
N PHE A 334 -14.03 16.84 -18.71
CA PHE A 334 -14.56 15.72 -17.95
C PHE A 334 -14.38 15.95 -16.46
N ARG A 335 -15.45 15.82 -15.67
CA ARG A 335 -15.46 16.01 -14.23
C ARG A 335 -16.32 14.95 -13.57
N VAL A 336 -15.83 14.42 -12.46
CA VAL A 336 -16.51 13.50 -11.55
C VAL A 336 -16.79 14.22 -10.23
N ASN A 337 -18.00 14.14 -9.73
CA ASN A 337 -18.37 14.53 -8.38
C ASN A 337 -19.07 13.36 -7.74
N GLY A 338 -18.67 12.96 -6.56
CA GLY A 338 -19.23 11.78 -5.93
C GLY A 338 -18.92 11.72 -4.44
N GLY A 339 -19.34 10.61 -3.85
CA GLY A 339 -19.06 10.28 -2.48
C GLY A 339 -19.41 8.83 -2.19
N VAL A 340 -18.84 8.34 -1.11
CA VAL A 340 -19.07 6.99 -0.60
C VAL A 340 -19.29 7.08 0.90
N ASP A 341 -20.38 6.48 1.37
CA ASP A 341 -20.61 6.15 2.78
C ASP A 341 -20.47 4.64 2.91
N GLN A 342 -19.53 4.15 3.72
CA GLN A 342 -19.24 2.74 3.89
C GLN A 342 -19.15 2.39 5.38
N GLU A 343 -19.78 1.26 5.73
CA GLU A 343 -19.68 0.64 7.05
C GLU A 343 -19.26 -0.82 6.90
N GLN A 344 -18.38 -1.29 7.79
CA GLN A 344 -18.00 -2.70 7.84
C GLN A 344 -17.88 -3.23 9.27
N ILE A 345 -18.23 -4.49 9.43
CA ILE A 345 -18.00 -5.26 10.66
C ILE A 345 -17.25 -6.55 10.32
N SER A 346 -16.30 -6.93 11.17
CA SER A 346 -15.61 -8.20 11.03
C SER A 346 -15.39 -8.89 12.37
N GLN A 347 -15.38 -10.23 12.33
CA GLN A 347 -15.07 -11.09 13.47
C GLN A 347 -14.13 -12.20 13.01
N GLU A 348 -12.98 -12.33 13.65
CA GLU A 348 -12.06 -13.44 13.42
C GLU A 348 -11.77 -14.17 14.74
N PHE A 349 -11.85 -15.50 14.72
CA PHE A 349 -11.37 -16.36 15.79
C PHE A 349 -10.15 -17.12 15.28
N GLN A 350 -9.06 -17.06 16.02
CA GLN A 350 -7.81 -17.73 15.71
C GLN A 350 -7.39 -18.64 16.86
N LEU A 351 -6.83 -19.78 16.53
CA LEU A 351 -6.14 -20.67 17.46
C LEU A 351 -4.77 -21.01 16.87
N VAL A 352 -3.71 -20.58 17.57
CA VAL A 352 -2.33 -20.83 17.20
C VAL A 352 -1.67 -21.68 18.25
N GLY A 353 -1.15 -22.84 17.90
CA GLY A 353 -0.59 -23.77 18.87
C GLY A 353 0.40 -24.75 18.27
N ASN A 354 0.86 -25.64 19.14
CA ASN A 354 1.73 -26.75 18.78
C ASN A 354 1.25 -28.05 19.43
N TYR A 355 1.57 -29.16 18.79
CA TYR A 355 1.34 -30.50 19.31
C TYR A 355 2.65 -31.29 19.30
N GLY A 356 3.18 -31.55 20.51
CA GLY A 356 4.55 -32.07 20.66
C GLY A 356 5.60 -31.06 20.20
N SER A 357 6.73 -31.58 19.74
CA SER A 357 7.86 -30.80 19.16
C SER A 357 7.74 -30.64 17.64
N ASP A 358 6.89 -31.41 16.99
CA ASP A 358 6.96 -31.69 15.56
C ASP A 358 5.84 -31.01 14.77
N ILE A 359 4.77 -30.57 15.43
CA ILE A 359 3.60 -30.01 14.73
C ILE A 359 3.25 -28.63 15.29
N ASN A 360 3.23 -27.64 14.40
CA ASN A 360 2.65 -26.33 14.63
C ASN A 360 1.36 -26.19 13.83
N TYR A 361 0.39 -25.42 14.34
CA TYR A 361 -0.86 -25.21 13.62
C TYR A 361 -1.42 -23.80 13.86
N VAL A 362 -2.12 -23.31 12.84
CA VAL A 362 -2.98 -22.12 12.86
C VAL A 362 -4.35 -22.54 12.33
N MET A 363 -5.41 -22.16 13.01
CA MET A 363 -6.79 -22.40 12.58
C MET A 363 -7.61 -21.15 12.83
N GLY A 364 -8.61 -20.89 11.99
CA GLY A 364 -9.49 -19.76 12.21
C GLY A 364 -10.85 -19.86 11.54
N LEU A 365 -11.75 -19.01 12.07
CA LEU A 365 -13.06 -18.74 11.52
C LEU A 365 -13.15 -17.25 11.29
N TYR A 366 -13.70 -16.84 10.16
CA TYR A 366 -13.80 -15.45 9.76
C TYR A 366 -15.21 -15.11 9.29
N TYR A 367 -15.70 -13.96 9.72
CA TYR A 367 -16.93 -13.34 9.27
C TYR A 367 -16.66 -11.87 8.92
N PHE A 368 -17.26 -11.41 7.83
CA PHE A 368 -17.17 -10.05 7.35
C PHE A 368 -18.52 -9.63 6.74
N SER A 369 -18.92 -8.39 7.00
CA SER A 369 -20.07 -7.75 6.36
C SER A 369 -19.76 -6.30 6.10
N GLU A 370 -20.18 -5.80 4.95
CA GLU A 370 -19.97 -4.44 4.48
C GLU A 370 -21.23 -3.94 3.78
N GLU A 371 -21.55 -2.66 3.98
CA GLU A 371 -22.57 -1.92 3.26
C GLU A 371 -21.96 -0.62 2.71
N ASP A 372 -22.17 -0.33 1.43
CA ASP A 372 -21.73 0.89 0.77
C ASP A 372 -22.94 1.62 0.14
N ASN A 373 -22.90 2.95 0.23
CA ASN A 373 -23.77 3.85 -0.52
C ASN A 373 -22.91 4.82 -1.32
N GLU A 374 -22.76 4.57 -2.63
CA GLU A 374 -21.96 5.37 -3.55
C GLU A 374 -22.87 6.27 -4.38
N ILE A 375 -22.54 7.55 -4.46
CA ILE A 375 -23.21 8.52 -5.33
C ILE A 375 -22.17 9.12 -6.27
N GLU A 376 -22.45 9.14 -7.58
CA GLU A 376 -21.54 9.76 -8.56
C GLU A 376 -22.33 10.51 -9.61
N THR A 377 -21.84 11.71 -9.94
CA THR A 377 -22.34 12.56 -11.01
C THR A 377 -21.20 12.94 -11.95
N ASP A 378 -21.26 12.45 -13.17
CA ASP A 378 -20.30 12.75 -14.23
C ASP A 378 -20.79 13.86 -15.12
N THR A 379 -19.90 14.78 -15.48
CA THR A 379 -20.20 15.87 -16.42
C THR A 379 -19.11 16.00 -17.48
N PHE A 380 -19.51 16.41 -18.69
CA PHE A 380 -18.58 16.76 -19.75
C PHE A 380 -19.01 18.07 -20.42
N GLY A 381 -18.07 19.02 -20.54
CA GLY A 381 -18.38 20.33 -21.10
C GLY A 381 -19.42 21.12 -20.29
N GLY A 382 -19.63 20.76 -19.03
CA GLY A 382 -20.68 21.35 -18.17
C GLY A 382 -22.06 20.70 -18.32
N PHE A 383 -22.19 19.66 -19.15
CA PHE A 383 -23.42 18.89 -19.29
C PHE A 383 -23.35 17.57 -18.51
N PRO A 384 -24.41 17.17 -17.80
CA PRO A 384 -24.43 15.90 -17.10
C PRO A 384 -24.31 14.73 -18.10
N LEU A 385 -23.40 13.81 -17.82
CA LEU A 385 -23.26 12.53 -18.51
C LEU A 385 -24.03 11.44 -17.77
N GLU A 386 -23.74 11.25 -16.50
CA GLU A 386 -24.41 10.28 -15.65
C GLU A 386 -24.67 10.89 -14.25
N ASN A 387 -25.71 10.39 -13.61
CA ASN A 387 -25.98 10.58 -12.20
C ASN A 387 -26.52 9.25 -11.69
N ARG A 388 -25.77 8.58 -10.80
CA ARG A 388 -26.13 7.28 -10.25
C ARG A 388 -25.95 7.25 -8.74
N GLN A 389 -26.75 6.42 -8.12
CA GLN A 389 -26.58 5.97 -6.75
C GLN A 389 -26.53 4.44 -6.77
N ILE A 390 -25.59 3.88 -6.00
CA ILE A 390 -25.38 2.45 -5.84
C ILE A 390 -25.41 2.14 -4.35
N ILE A 391 -26.23 1.17 -3.97
CA ILE A 391 -26.19 0.58 -2.63
C ILE A 391 -25.73 -0.84 -2.82
N SER A 392 -24.59 -1.21 -2.24
CA SER A 392 -24.03 -2.55 -2.30
C SER A 392 -23.84 -3.16 -0.92
N GLU A 393 -24.10 -4.46 -0.83
CA GLU A 393 -23.87 -5.28 0.35
C GLU A 393 -22.88 -6.40 -0.03
N SER A 394 -21.89 -6.66 0.83
CA SER A 394 -20.95 -7.78 0.70
C SER A 394 -20.84 -8.52 2.03
N GLU A 395 -21.06 -9.83 2.01
CA GLU A 395 -20.90 -10.70 3.17
C GLU A 395 -19.93 -11.83 2.83
N ALA A 396 -18.98 -12.14 3.72
CA ALA A 396 -18.05 -13.24 3.55
C ALA A 396 -17.90 -14.07 4.83
N GLN A 397 -17.83 -15.39 4.65
CA GLN A 397 -17.59 -16.33 5.73
C GLN A 397 -16.49 -17.29 5.32
N ALA A 398 -15.58 -17.60 6.25
CA ALA A 398 -14.52 -18.55 5.94
C ALA A 398 -14.12 -19.42 7.13
N ILE A 399 -13.65 -20.62 6.79
CA ILE A 399 -12.89 -21.50 7.68
C ILE A 399 -11.51 -21.73 7.04
N TYR A 400 -10.45 -21.62 7.83
CA TYR A 400 -9.10 -21.83 7.34
C TYR A 400 -8.23 -22.55 8.36
N GLY A 401 -7.15 -23.13 7.88
CA GLY A 401 -6.13 -23.71 8.73
C GLY A 401 -4.84 -24.00 7.98
N GLN A 402 -3.76 -24.06 8.75
CA GLN A 402 -2.42 -24.40 8.30
C GLN A 402 -1.77 -25.29 9.34
N VAL A 403 -1.09 -26.34 8.90
CA VAL A 403 -0.33 -27.26 9.76
C VAL A 403 1.08 -27.38 9.20
N THR A 404 2.07 -27.12 10.05
CA THR A 404 3.49 -27.31 9.76
C THR A 404 4.00 -28.54 10.50
N TRP A 405 4.59 -29.46 9.78
CA TRP A 405 5.22 -30.67 10.31
C TRP A 405 6.73 -30.60 10.15
N SER A 406 7.46 -30.67 11.29
CA SER A 406 8.93 -30.62 11.39
C SER A 406 9.45 -31.98 11.85
N PRO A 407 9.69 -32.95 10.93
CA PRO A 407 10.00 -34.33 11.28
C PRO A 407 11.36 -34.49 11.98
N GLU A 408 11.37 -35.23 13.10
CA GLU A 408 12.59 -35.60 13.85
C GLU A 408 13.63 -36.31 12.97
N SER A 409 13.19 -37.05 11.96
CA SER A 409 14.09 -37.77 11.01
C SER A 409 15.02 -36.86 10.21
N PHE A 410 14.75 -35.57 10.16
CA PHE A 410 15.59 -34.50 9.55
C PHE A 410 16.20 -33.56 10.59
N ASP A 411 16.26 -33.95 11.87
CA ASP A 411 16.71 -33.12 12.98
C ASP A 411 15.93 -31.79 13.04
N HIS A 412 14.62 -31.78 12.69
CA HIS A 412 13.74 -30.60 12.58
C HIS A 412 14.25 -29.51 11.63
N ARG A 413 15.06 -29.87 10.63
CA ARG A 413 15.55 -28.95 9.59
C ARG A 413 14.66 -28.87 8.36
N LEU A 414 13.68 -29.74 8.25
CA LEU A 414 12.67 -29.74 7.18
C LEU A 414 11.33 -29.40 7.78
N ASP A 415 10.71 -28.34 7.29
CA ASP A 415 9.34 -27.96 7.61
C ASP A 415 8.45 -28.21 6.38
N ILE A 416 7.36 -28.94 6.58
CA ILE A 416 6.35 -29.17 5.55
C ILE A 416 5.05 -28.56 6.04
N THR A 417 4.60 -27.50 5.37
CA THR A 417 3.39 -26.76 5.72
C THR A 417 2.30 -27.01 4.70
N LEU A 418 1.16 -27.49 5.17
CA LEU A 418 -0.06 -27.64 4.39
C LEU A 418 -1.12 -26.67 4.90
N GLY A 419 -1.68 -25.89 4.02
CA GLY A 419 -2.73 -24.94 4.33
C GLY A 419 -3.94 -25.06 3.42
N GLY A 420 -5.07 -24.57 3.90
CA GLY A 420 -6.30 -24.48 3.13
C GLY A 420 -7.30 -23.51 3.74
N ARG A 421 -8.06 -22.84 2.89
CA ARG A 421 -9.16 -21.95 3.27
C ARG A 421 -10.35 -22.21 2.36
N TYR A 422 -11.52 -22.33 2.96
CA TYR A 422 -12.78 -22.32 2.23
C TYR A 422 -13.54 -21.04 2.59
N THR A 423 -13.90 -20.26 1.57
CA THR A 423 -14.61 -18.97 1.72
C THR A 423 -15.90 -19.02 0.91
N THR A 424 -16.96 -18.41 1.43
CA THR A 424 -18.18 -18.07 0.70
C THR A 424 -18.35 -16.56 0.70
N ASP A 425 -18.71 -15.99 -0.46
CA ASP A 425 -18.97 -14.58 -0.68
C ASP A 425 -20.37 -14.39 -1.24
N ASP A 426 -21.19 -13.58 -0.57
CA ASP A 426 -22.51 -13.17 -1.02
C ASP A 426 -22.50 -11.67 -1.32
N ARG A 427 -22.98 -11.26 -2.50
CA ARG A 427 -23.02 -9.86 -2.91
C ARG A 427 -24.37 -9.48 -3.45
N LYS A 428 -24.76 -8.24 -3.13
CA LYS A 428 -25.96 -7.60 -3.68
C LYS A 428 -25.63 -6.18 -4.07
N ALA A 429 -26.25 -5.70 -5.14
CA ALA A 429 -26.18 -4.31 -5.54
C ALA A 429 -27.53 -3.82 -6.06
N ASN A 430 -27.85 -2.56 -5.72
CA ASN A 430 -29.00 -1.84 -6.23
C ASN A 430 -28.49 -0.53 -6.84
N LYS A 431 -28.86 -0.27 -8.11
CA LYS A 431 -28.49 0.94 -8.84
C LYS A 431 -29.70 1.76 -9.18
N THR A 432 -29.64 3.06 -8.93
CA THR A 432 -30.55 4.06 -9.47
C THR A 432 -29.74 4.99 -10.37
N SER A 433 -30.07 5.07 -11.66
CA SER A 433 -29.48 6.01 -12.61
C SER A 433 -30.58 6.94 -13.14
N ILE A 434 -30.25 8.22 -13.28
CA ILE A 434 -31.19 9.24 -13.72
C ILE A 434 -31.09 9.46 -15.25
N THR A 435 -29.93 9.17 -15.86
CA THR A 435 -29.60 9.66 -17.20
C THR A 435 -29.72 8.60 -18.30
N PHE A 436 -29.34 7.33 -18.04
CA PHE A 436 -29.20 6.33 -19.13
C PHE A 436 -29.98 5.03 -18.94
N VAL A 437 -30.58 4.78 -17.78
CA VAL A 437 -31.32 3.54 -17.50
C VAL A 437 -32.72 3.85 -16.99
N ASN A 438 -33.73 3.21 -17.58
CA ASN A 438 -35.12 3.36 -17.18
C ASN A 438 -35.42 2.56 -15.90
N GLY A 439 -35.13 3.16 -14.74
CA GLY A 439 -35.56 2.66 -13.44
C GLY A 439 -34.47 1.93 -12.63
N PRO A 440 -34.80 1.50 -11.40
CA PRO A 440 -33.87 0.80 -10.52
C PRO A 440 -33.41 -0.54 -11.06
N GLN A 441 -32.18 -0.89 -10.83
CA GLN A 441 -31.61 -2.19 -11.17
C GLN A 441 -31.13 -2.89 -9.88
N ALA A 442 -31.24 -4.20 -9.83
CA ALA A 442 -30.79 -5.01 -8.73
C ALA A 442 -30.11 -6.28 -9.24
N ALA A 443 -29.03 -6.67 -8.57
CA ALA A 443 -28.34 -7.93 -8.81
C ALA A 443 -27.93 -8.57 -7.49
N SER A 444 -27.78 -9.89 -7.50
CA SER A 444 -27.33 -10.68 -6.35
C SER A 444 -26.62 -11.94 -6.88
N GLU A 445 -25.40 -12.19 -6.42
CA GLU A 445 -24.59 -13.34 -6.78
C GLU A 445 -23.88 -13.89 -5.55
N SER A 446 -23.50 -15.17 -5.60
CA SER A 446 -22.77 -15.88 -4.54
C SER A 446 -21.66 -16.73 -5.14
N TRP A 447 -20.49 -16.64 -4.56
CA TRP A 447 -19.31 -17.43 -4.94
C TRP A 447 -18.83 -18.27 -3.77
N SER A 448 -18.08 -19.31 -4.07
CA SER A 448 -17.37 -20.09 -3.05
C SER A 448 -16.06 -20.63 -3.59
N HIS A 449 -15.00 -20.45 -2.84
CA HIS A 449 -13.65 -20.80 -3.30
C HIS A 449 -12.86 -21.58 -2.25
N PHE A 450 -11.97 -22.46 -2.70
CA PHE A 450 -11.03 -23.18 -1.86
C PHE A 450 -9.59 -22.85 -2.26
N ASN A 451 -8.82 -22.28 -1.34
CA ASN A 451 -7.43 -21.86 -1.55
C ASN A 451 -6.48 -22.82 -0.83
N PRO A 452 -5.88 -23.81 -1.52
CA PRO A 452 -4.82 -24.64 -0.97
C PRO A 452 -3.47 -23.96 -0.97
N SER A 453 -2.58 -24.38 -0.07
CA SER A 453 -1.16 -24.06 -0.10
C SER A 453 -0.30 -25.21 0.37
N LEU A 454 0.92 -25.30 -0.20
CA LEU A 454 1.98 -26.20 0.22
C LEU A 454 3.28 -25.42 0.27
N THR A 455 3.96 -25.45 1.41
CA THR A 455 5.31 -24.89 1.56
C THR A 455 6.23 -25.96 2.11
N MET A 456 7.45 -26.02 1.59
CA MET A 456 8.54 -26.84 2.11
C MET A 456 9.72 -25.91 2.37
N ASP A 457 10.18 -25.83 3.62
CA ASP A 457 11.39 -25.11 4.01
C ASP A 457 12.46 -26.07 4.49
N PHE A 458 13.71 -25.84 4.11
CA PHE A 458 14.83 -26.62 4.53
C PHE A 458 15.98 -25.76 5.07
N ALA A 459 16.25 -25.88 6.36
CA ALA A 459 17.38 -25.24 7.03
C ALA A 459 18.67 -26.04 6.77
N TRP A 460 19.51 -25.54 5.87
CA TRP A 460 20.84 -26.10 5.60
C TRP A 460 21.80 -25.89 6.78
N THR A 461 21.71 -24.73 7.39
CA THR A 461 22.42 -24.33 8.59
C THR A 461 21.52 -23.41 9.42
N ASP A 462 21.95 -22.98 10.62
CA ASP A 462 21.24 -22.00 11.45
C ASP A 462 21.11 -20.62 10.78
N THR A 463 21.82 -20.39 9.67
CA THR A 463 21.91 -19.07 9.00
C THR A 463 21.59 -19.15 7.50
N LEU A 464 21.16 -20.29 7.00
CA LEU A 464 20.83 -20.49 5.59
C LEU A 464 19.68 -21.47 5.47
N SER A 465 18.57 -21.02 4.92
CA SER A 465 17.43 -21.86 4.51
C SER A 465 17.02 -21.60 3.06
N THR A 466 16.34 -22.59 2.50
CA THR A 466 15.67 -22.47 1.19
C THR A 466 14.26 -23.02 1.31
N TYR A 467 13.33 -22.38 0.63
CA TYR A 467 11.96 -22.86 0.59
C TYR A 467 11.41 -22.96 -0.83
N GLY A 468 10.40 -23.81 -0.97
CA GLY A 468 9.55 -23.89 -2.16
C GLY A 468 8.09 -23.78 -1.73
N LYS A 469 7.29 -22.97 -2.42
CA LYS A 469 5.90 -22.70 -2.09
C LYS A 469 5.01 -22.80 -3.33
N VAL A 470 3.85 -23.43 -3.17
CA VAL A 470 2.76 -23.40 -4.13
C VAL A 470 1.52 -22.88 -3.40
N VAL A 471 0.88 -21.84 -3.93
CA VAL A 471 -0.26 -21.20 -3.28
C VAL A 471 -1.27 -20.73 -4.30
N SER A 472 -2.57 -20.91 -3.97
CA SER A 472 -3.69 -20.36 -4.71
C SER A 472 -4.29 -19.18 -3.96
N ALA A 473 -4.74 -18.17 -4.71
CA ALA A 473 -5.57 -17.08 -4.21
C ALA A 473 -6.63 -16.71 -5.24
N TYR A 474 -7.66 -15.99 -4.81
CA TYR A 474 -8.72 -15.49 -5.69
C TYR A 474 -9.12 -14.07 -5.30
N LYS A 475 -9.69 -13.34 -6.25
CA LYS A 475 -10.43 -12.10 -6.01
C LYS A 475 -11.90 -12.33 -6.36
N SER A 476 -12.79 -11.87 -5.49
CA SER A 476 -14.23 -12.08 -5.61
C SER A 476 -14.80 -11.42 -6.86
N GLY A 477 -15.86 -11.99 -7.40
CA GLY A 477 -16.65 -11.41 -8.47
C GLY A 477 -17.43 -10.16 -8.04
N GLY A 478 -18.13 -9.52 -8.95
CA GLY A 478 -18.87 -8.29 -8.67
C GLY A 478 -19.78 -7.84 -9.80
N PHE A 479 -20.12 -6.54 -9.78
CA PHE A 479 -21.09 -5.94 -10.69
C PHE A 479 -20.53 -4.72 -11.40
N ASN A 480 -20.87 -4.58 -12.69
CA ASN A 480 -20.51 -3.43 -13.51
C ASN A 480 -21.41 -2.22 -13.22
N VAL A 481 -21.09 -1.46 -12.20
CA VAL A 481 -21.92 -0.32 -11.74
C VAL A 481 -22.01 0.82 -12.73
N ARG A 482 -21.05 0.95 -13.65
CA ARG A 482 -21.05 1.93 -14.75
C ARG A 482 -21.74 1.42 -15.99
N SER A 483 -22.11 0.13 -16.07
CA SER A 483 -22.82 -0.42 -17.21
C SER A 483 -24.16 0.28 -17.46
N THR A 484 -24.49 0.51 -18.73
CA THR A 484 -25.79 1.02 -19.17
C THR A 484 -26.82 -0.10 -19.40
N GLU A 485 -26.37 -1.36 -19.34
CA GLU A 485 -27.25 -2.52 -19.53
C GLU A 485 -28.08 -2.83 -18.29
N ALA A 486 -29.25 -3.39 -18.49
CA ALA A 486 -30.18 -3.72 -17.40
C ALA A 486 -29.60 -4.81 -16.48
N GLY A 487 -29.68 -4.62 -15.16
CA GLY A 487 -29.23 -5.58 -14.16
C GLY A 487 -27.71 -5.67 -14.03
N PHE A 488 -26.98 -4.61 -14.35
CA PHE A 488 -25.50 -4.55 -14.31
C PHE A 488 -24.83 -5.60 -15.20
N GLN A 489 -25.49 -5.97 -16.30
CA GLN A 489 -25.00 -7.03 -17.18
C GLN A 489 -23.80 -6.59 -18.04
N PRO A 490 -22.83 -7.48 -18.26
CA PRO A 490 -22.67 -8.74 -17.52
C PRO A 490 -22.16 -8.48 -16.10
N PRO A 491 -22.49 -9.31 -15.09
CA PRO A 491 -21.70 -9.41 -13.88
C PRO A 491 -20.33 -9.98 -14.28
N PHE A 492 -19.32 -9.79 -13.43
CA PHE A 492 -18.04 -10.46 -13.61
C PHE A 492 -17.82 -11.46 -12.47
N ASP A 493 -17.23 -12.61 -12.84
CA ASP A 493 -16.95 -13.71 -11.94
C ASP A 493 -15.62 -13.49 -11.18
N GLU A 494 -15.30 -14.39 -10.25
CA GLU A 494 -14.03 -14.40 -9.55
C GLU A 494 -12.84 -14.60 -10.53
N GLU A 495 -11.68 -14.05 -10.19
CA GLU A 495 -10.42 -14.30 -10.86
C GLU A 495 -9.50 -15.14 -9.98
N ASN A 496 -8.63 -15.94 -10.57
CA ASN A 496 -7.82 -16.91 -9.87
C ASN A 496 -6.34 -16.80 -10.21
N ILE A 497 -5.49 -17.05 -9.22
CA ILE A 497 -4.04 -17.14 -9.41
C ILE A 497 -3.48 -18.40 -8.73
N MET A 498 -2.58 -19.09 -9.43
CA MET A 498 -1.74 -20.13 -8.88
C MET A 498 -0.29 -19.69 -9.00
N SER A 499 0.43 -19.65 -7.87
CA SER A 499 1.82 -19.20 -7.84
C SER A 499 2.75 -20.27 -7.31
N TYR A 500 3.90 -20.36 -7.96
CA TYR A 500 5.03 -21.24 -7.62
C TYR A 500 6.22 -20.35 -7.28
N GLU A 501 6.77 -20.51 -6.09
CA GLU A 501 7.88 -19.69 -5.61
C GLU A 501 8.98 -20.57 -5.04
N ILE A 502 10.24 -20.23 -5.33
CA ILE A 502 11.41 -20.77 -4.65
C ILE A 502 12.20 -19.60 -4.04
N GLY A 503 12.61 -19.74 -2.78
CA GLY A 503 13.33 -18.66 -2.12
C GLY A 503 14.50 -19.14 -1.28
N LEU A 504 15.31 -18.15 -0.94
CA LEU A 504 16.51 -18.27 -0.12
C LEU A 504 16.45 -17.24 0.99
N LYS A 505 16.71 -17.65 2.23
CA LYS A 505 16.91 -16.80 3.40
C LYS A 505 18.30 -17.04 3.97
N SER A 506 19.10 -15.98 4.15
CA SER A 506 20.46 -16.17 4.64
C SER A 506 21.02 -15.00 5.44
N THR A 507 21.84 -15.34 6.44
CA THR A 507 22.63 -14.36 7.21
C THR A 507 24.08 -14.83 7.26
N TRP A 508 25.01 -13.88 7.15
CA TRP A 508 26.46 -14.15 7.04
C TRP A 508 27.27 -13.24 7.96
N LEU A 509 28.51 -13.67 8.28
CA LEU A 509 29.48 -12.89 9.05
C LEU A 509 28.91 -12.44 10.41
N ASP A 510 28.41 -13.38 11.21
CA ASP A 510 27.81 -13.09 12.51
C ASP A 510 26.65 -12.07 12.41
N ARG A 511 25.73 -12.29 11.43
CA ARG A 511 24.57 -11.43 11.15
C ARG A 511 24.94 -10.01 10.67
N ARG A 512 26.14 -9.80 10.12
CA ARG A 512 26.49 -8.51 9.49
C ARG A 512 25.88 -8.34 8.12
N ILE A 513 25.56 -9.43 7.43
CA ILE A 513 24.92 -9.43 6.11
C ILE A 513 23.65 -10.29 6.20
N SER A 514 22.54 -9.76 5.75
CA SER A 514 21.30 -10.48 5.47
C SER A 514 21.05 -10.42 3.96
N PHE A 515 20.84 -11.56 3.32
CA PHE A 515 20.51 -11.65 1.90
C PHE A 515 19.38 -12.65 1.71
N ASN A 516 18.26 -12.16 1.22
CA ASN A 516 17.07 -12.92 0.89
C ASN A 516 16.78 -12.79 -0.60
N ALA A 517 16.33 -13.85 -1.25
CA ALA A 517 15.97 -13.84 -2.65
C ALA A 517 14.79 -14.78 -2.92
N ALA A 518 13.98 -14.45 -3.90
CA ALA A 518 12.89 -15.29 -4.37
C ALA A 518 12.80 -15.22 -5.91
N ALA A 519 12.47 -16.36 -6.54
CA ALA A 519 12.05 -16.42 -7.92
C ALA A 519 10.66 -17.04 -7.97
N PHE A 520 9.79 -16.48 -8.81
CA PHE A 520 8.39 -16.88 -8.87
C PHE A 520 7.90 -17.01 -10.31
N HIS A 521 6.92 -17.89 -10.47
CA HIS A 521 6.09 -18.04 -11.64
C HIS A 521 4.63 -18.08 -11.20
N ALA A 522 3.74 -17.37 -11.88
CA ALA A 522 2.33 -17.35 -11.55
C ALA A 522 1.47 -17.43 -12.81
N GLU A 523 0.46 -18.31 -12.76
CA GLU A 523 -0.57 -18.49 -13.76
C GLU A 523 -1.84 -17.78 -13.28
N TYR A 524 -2.33 -16.82 -14.05
CA TYR A 524 -3.49 -16.00 -13.74
C TYR A 524 -4.60 -16.31 -14.72
N THR A 525 -5.77 -16.73 -14.23
CA THR A 525 -6.92 -17.11 -15.05
C THR A 525 -8.16 -16.30 -14.71
N ASP A 526 -9.05 -16.14 -15.70
CA ASP A 526 -10.28 -15.37 -15.56
C ASP A 526 -10.06 -13.94 -15.06
N MET A 527 -8.95 -13.32 -15.46
CA MET A 527 -8.52 -12.02 -14.96
C MET A 527 -9.58 -10.95 -15.22
N GLN A 528 -9.96 -10.23 -14.17
CA GLN A 528 -10.91 -9.13 -14.23
C GLN A 528 -10.25 -7.88 -14.80
N LEU A 529 -10.53 -7.55 -16.04
CA LEU A 529 -9.89 -6.44 -16.75
C LEU A 529 -10.91 -5.39 -17.15
N GLN A 530 -10.59 -4.14 -16.84
CA GLN A 530 -11.38 -3.00 -17.28
C GLN A 530 -11.16 -2.72 -18.77
N GLN A 531 -12.25 -2.56 -19.50
CA GLN A 531 -12.22 -2.09 -20.86
C GLN A 531 -13.08 -0.82 -20.98
N ILE A 532 -12.53 0.20 -21.64
CA ILE A 532 -13.27 1.43 -21.89
C ILE A 532 -14.29 1.16 -23.01
N THR A 533 -15.52 0.92 -22.61
CA THR A 533 -16.66 0.71 -23.54
C THR A 533 -17.17 2.07 -24.00
N ASN A 534 -16.69 2.54 -25.14
CA ASN A 534 -17.00 3.87 -25.66
C ASN A 534 -18.12 3.80 -26.73
N ASN A 535 -19.21 4.50 -26.50
CA ASN A 535 -20.02 5.00 -27.60
C ASN A 535 -19.79 6.51 -27.72
N ALA A 536 -18.90 6.97 -28.55
CA ALA A 536 -18.59 8.34 -28.99
C ALA A 536 -18.90 9.56 -28.05
N THR A 537 -19.61 9.37 -26.94
CA THR A 537 -20.09 10.44 -26.04
C THR A 537 -19.81 10.20 -24.56
N ILE A 538 -19.52 8.96 -24.14
CA ILE A 538 -19.43 8.57 -22.72
C ILE A 538 -18.26 7.62 -22.51
N PHE A 539 -17.35 7.95 -21.61
CA PHE A 539 -16.27 7.07 -21.18
C PHE A 539 -16.81 6.15 -20.07
N LEU A 540 -17.37 5.00 -20.48
CA LEU A 540 -17.77 3.96 -19.55
C LEU A 540 -16.67 2.91 -19.47
N THR A 541 -16.44 2.41 -18.28
CA THR A 541 -15.55 1.27 -18.04
C THR A 541 -16.38 0.11 -17.52
N ASP A 542 -16.28 -1.02 -18.18
CA ASP A 542 -16.85 -2.27 -17.73
C ASP A 542 -15.73 -3.27 -17.46
N VAL A 543 -15.91 -4.12 -16.46
CA VAL A 543 -15.02 -5.20 -16.08
C VAL A 543 -15.50 -6.49 -16.71
N PHE A 544 -14.57 -7.26 -17.28
CA PHE A 544 -14.84 -8.56 -17.90
C PHE A 544 -13.78 -9.57 -17.42
N ASN A 545 -14.16 -10.84 -17.28
CA ASN A 545 -13.24 -11.96 -17.10
C ASN A 545 -12.76 -12.41 -18.50
N VAL A 546 -11.71 -11.79 -19.00
CA VAL A 546 -11.30 -11.92 -20.40
C VAL A 546 -9.81 -12.08 -20.59
N GLY A 547 -9.04 -12.24 -19.50
CA GLY A 547 -7.60 -12.36 -19.56
C GLY A 547 -7.08 -13.63 -18.92
N GLU A 548 -6.07 -14.22 -19.57
CA GLU A 548 -5.13 -15.15 -18.97
C GLU A 548 -3.75 -14.54 -19.07
N ALA A 549 -2.95 -14.62 -18.01
CA ALA A 549 -1.61 -14.06 -17.96
C ALA A 549 -0.63 -14.99 -17.27
N GLU A 550 0.62 -14.93 -17.68
CA GLU A 550 1.76 -15.52 -16.98
C GLU A 550 2.64 -14.40 -16.43
N ILE A 551 3.12 -14.59 -15.20
CA ILE A 551 3.97 -13.62 -14.51
C ILE A 551 5.19 -14.34 -13.98
N ASP A 552 6.35 -14.02 -14.54
CA ASP A 552 7.66 -14.52 -14.13
C ASP A 552 8.47 -13.42 -13.47
N GLY A 553 9.28 -13.76 -12.48
CA GLY A 553 10.15 -12.76 -11.92
C GLY A 553 11.10 -13.27 -10.85
N PHE A 554 11.93 -12.35 -10.42
CA PHE A 554 12.79 -12.58 -9.26
C PHE A 554 13.00 -11.29 -8.49
N GLU A 555 13.27 -11.43 -7.21
CA GLU A 555 13.53 -10.32 -6.30
C GLU A 555 14.58 -10.69 -5.27
N PHE A 556 15.32 -9.70 -4.81
CA PHE A 556 16.22 -9.89 -3.68
C PHE A 556 16.27 -8.66 -2.78
N ASP A 557 16.60 -8.91 -1.52
CA ASP A 557 16.78 -7.93 -0.48
C ASP A 557 18.11 -8.18 0.23
N LEU A 558 18.97 -7.17 0.23
CA LEU A 558 20.29 -7.17 0.87
C LEU A 558 20.33 -6.11 1.97
N MET A 559 20.80 -6.50 3.13
CA MET A 559 21.19 -5.58 4.20
C MET A 559 22.60 -5.93 4.68
N ALA A 560 23.51 -4.95 4.73
CA ALA A 560 24.92 -5.20 5.09
C ALA A 560 25.49 -4.09 5.96
N VAL A 561 25.98 -4.45 7.15
CA VAL A 561 26.81 -3.57 7.99
C VAL A 561 28.22 -3.53 7.42
N LEU A 562 28.53 -2.48 6.66
CA LEU A 562 29.82 -2.33 5.96
C LEU A 562 30.96 -2.07 6.93
N ILE A 563 30.77 -1.10 7.81
CA ILE A 563 31.62 -0.74 8.94
C ILE A 563 30.73 -0.39 10.13
N GLU A 564 31.32 -0.20 11.29
CA GLU A 564 30.57 0.24 12.47
C GLU A 564 29.77 1.52 12.16
N GLY A 565 28.47 1.47 12.41
CA GLY A 565 27.53 2.55 12.18
C GLY A 565 27.11 2.75 10.72
N LEU A 566 27.69 2.08 9.72
CA LEU A 566 27.31 2.24 8.32
C LEU A 566 26.64 0.97 7.78
N THR A 567 25.36 1.08 7.42
CA THR A 567 24.56 0.01 6.85
C THR A 567 24.17 0.35 5.41
N LEU A 568 24.39 -0.60 4.50
CA LEU A 568 23.87 -0.59 3.14
C LEU A 568 22.58 -1.41 3.12
N GLN A 569 21.56 -0.88 2.45
CA GLN A 569 20.34 -1.59 2.08
C GLN A 569 20.20 -1.55 0.56
N ALA A 570 19.83 -2.67 -0.04
CA ALA A 570 19.55 -2.73 -1.47
C ALA A 570 18.45 -3.76 -1.71
N SER A 571 17.45 -3.36 -2.47
CA SER A 571 16.36 -4.25 -2.92
C SER A 571 16.19 -4.10 -4.42
N TYR A 572 15.90 -5.19 -5.10
CA TYR A 572 15.70 -5.23 -6.55
C TYR A 572 14.55 -6.18 -6.87
N GLY A 573 13.75 -5.82 -7.86
CA GLY A 573 12.69 -6.63 -8.44
C GLY A 573 12.74 -6.60 -9.96
N TYR A 574 12.55 -7.77 -10.55
CA TYR A 574 12.30 -7.99 -11.97
C TYR A 574 10.96 -8.70 -12.11
N THR A 575 10.10 -8.21 -13.00
CA THR A 575 8.81 -8.82 -13.31
C THR A 575 8.59 -8.78 -14.81
N ASP A 576 8.41 -9.96 -15.38
CA ASP A 576 8.01 -10.17 -16.76
C ASP A 576 6.56 -10.69 -16.74
N ALA A 577 5.63 -9.90 -17.24
CA ALA A 577 4.20 -10.17 -17.09
C ALA A 577 3.50 -9.95 -18.44
N ASP A 578 3.07 -11.08 -19.03
CA ASP A 578 2.48 -11.11 -20.36
C ASP A 578 1.07 -11.69 -20.34
N PHE A 579 0.18 -11.12 -21.15
CA PHE A 579 -1.11 -11.74 -21.46
C PHE A 579 -0.93 -12.91 -22.40
N ILE A 580 -1.46 -14.08 -22.03
CA ILE A 580 -1.56 -15.26 -22.88
C ILE A 580 -2.83 -15.17 -23.73
N GLU A 581 -3.93 -14.66 -23.14
CA GLU A 581 -5.18 -14.36 -23.83
C GLU A 581 -5.76 -13.05 -23.29
N PHE A 582 -6.28 -12.20 -24.17
CA PHE A 582 -7.03 -10.99 -23.82
C PHE A 582 -8.14 -10.77 -24.85
N ILE A 583 -9.38 -11.02 -24.50
CA ILE A 583 -10.52 -10.87 -25.42
C ILE A 583 -11.07 -9.44 -25.38
N ASP A 584 -11.09 -8.78 -26.54
CA ASP A 584 -11.70 -7.44 -26.67
C ASP A 584 -13.24 -7.54 -26.61
N GLN A 585 -13.82 -7.02 -25.53
CA GLN A 585 -15.28 -7.00 -25.30
C GLN A 585 -15.91 -5.62 -25.57
N ARG A 586 -15.20 -4.69 -26.23
CA ARG A 586 -15.71 -3.35 -26.52
C ARG A 586 -16.68 -3.35 -27.70
N PRO A 587 -17.99 -3.09 -27.46
CA PRO A 587 -19.00 -3.14 -28.52
C PRO A 587 -18.71 -2.16 -29.66
N GLY A 588 -18.84 -2.64 -30.91
CA GLY A 588 -18.64 -1.81 -32.09
C GLY A 588 -17.20 -1.63 -32.57
N GLN A 589 -16.21 -2.16 -31.85
CA GLN A 589 -14.82 -2.22 -32.30
C GLN A 589 -14.62 -3.35 -33.32
N ALA A 590 -13.68 -3.16 -34.27
CA ALA A 590 -13.36 -4.17 -35.27
C ALA A 590 -12.76 -5.46 -34.66
N THR A 591 -12.19 -5.35 -33.48
CA THR A 591 -11.56 -6.42 -32.69
C THR A 591 -12.51 -7.09 -31.71
N PHE A 592 -13.79 -6.68 -31.67
CA PHE A 592 -14.76 -7.26 -30.72
C PHE A 592 -14.82 -8.80 -30.82
N GLY A 593 -14.62 -9.46 -29.67
CA GLY A 593 -14.59 -10.92 -29.55
C GLY A 593 -13.30 -11.58 -30.06
N GLN A 594 -12.27 -10.81 -30.39
CA GLN A 594 -10.96 -11.33 -30.82
C GLN A 594 -9.97 -11.26 -29.69
N ASP A 595 -9.03 -12.19 -29.70
CA ASP A 595 -7.83 -12.10 -28.86
C ASP A 595 -6.93 -10.96 -29.34
N VAL A 596 -6.57 -10.08 -28.42
CA VAL A 596 -5.72 -8.90 -28.64
C VAL A 596 -4.54 -8.85 -27.65
N SER A 597 -4.17 -10.00 -27.08
CA SER A 597 -3.07 -10.14 -26.12
C SER A 597 -1.76 -9.54 -26.66
N ASP A 598 -1.49 -9.64 -27.96
CA ASP A 598 -0.33 -9.04 -28.63
C ASP A 598 -0.30 -7.50 -28.59
N ARG A 599 -1.36 -6.86 -28.16
CA ARG A 599 -1.51 -5.40 -28.05
C ARG A 599 -1.85 -4.94 -26.63
N ALA A 600 -2.00 -5.87 -25.71
CA ALA A 600 -2.25 -5.61 -24.30
C ALA A 600 -0.96 -5.56 -23.52
N VAL A 601 -0.98 -4.90 -22.35
CA VAL A 601 0.15 -4.79 -21.43
C VAL A 601 -0.35 -4.91 -20.01
N MET A 602 0.40 -5.53 -19.13
CA MET A 602 0.04 -5.58 -17.70
C MET A 602 0.13 -4.17 -17.10
N PRO A 603 -0.97 -3.68 -16.46
CA PRO A 603 -0.97 -2.34 -15.88
C PRO A 603 -0.10 -2.27 -14.63
N TYR A 604 0.57 -1.13 -14.43
CA TYR A 604 1.44 -0.87 -13.26
C TYR A 604 2.46 -1.98 -12.96
N ALA A 605 2.97 -2.65 -14.01
CA ALA A 605 3.99 -3.68 -13.94
C ALA A 605 5.29 -3.16 -14.58
N PRO A 606 6.11 -2.35 -13.87
CA PRO A 606 7.44 -2.00 -14.36
C PRO A 606 8.29 -3.27 -14.44
N GLU A 607 9.02 -3.44 -15.55
CA GLU A 607 9.87 -4.63 -15.73
C GLU A 607 10.96 -4.70 -14.65
N GLN A 608 11.51 -3.56 -14.26
CA GLN A 608 12.54 -3.47 -13.24
C GLN A 608 12.26 -2.36 -12.24
N SER A 609 12.59 -2.62 -10.99
CA SER A 609 12.59 -1.62 -9.93
C SER A 609 13.68 -1.92 -8.91
N PHE A 610 14.28 -0.88 -8.32
CA PHE A 610 15.25 -1.06 -7.26
C PHE A 610 15.30 0.12 -6.30
N THR A 611 15.77 -0.18 -5.10
CA THR A 611 16.05 0.83 -4.07
C THR A 611 17.43 0.55 -3.47
N VAL A 612 18.23 1.59 -3.29
CA VAL A 612 19.51 1.52 -2.59
C VAL A 612 19.55 2.61 -1.53
N GLY A 613 19.83 2.23 -0.29
CA GLY A 613 19.93 3.11 0.86
C GLY A 613 21.25 2.96 1.60
N LEU A 614 21.73 4.06 2.16
CA LEU A 614 22.88 4.11 3.09
C LEU A 614 22.43 4.79 4.37
N ASP A 615 22.57 4.09 5.48
CA ASP A 615 22.32 4.60 6.83
C ASP A 615 23.62 4.67 7.59
N TYR A 616 23.93 5.83 8.16
CA TYR A 616 25.09 6.04 9.01
C TYR A 616 24.67 6.56 10.38
N GLU A 617 25.13 5.90 11.41
CA GLU A 617 24.89 6.26 12.80
C GLU A 617 26.20 6.27 13.59
N THR A 618 26.45 7.33 14.35
CA THR A 618 27.64 7.41 15.20
C THR A 618 27.40 8.28 16.43
N PRO A 619 27.88 7.86 17.61
CA PRO A 619 27.86 8.70 18.81
C PRO A 619 28.71 9.96 18.60
N ILE A 620 28.22 11.10 19.06
CA ILE A 620 28.91 12.38 19.11
C ILE A 620 28.81 12.95 20.53
N SER A 621 29.54 14.03 20.82
CA SER A 621 29.59 14.61 22.17
C SER A 621 28.25 15.09 22.75
N VAL A 622 27.24 15.30 21.89
CA VAL A 622 25.94 15.87 22.28
C VAL A 622 24.76 14.90 22.06
N GLY A 623 25.01 13.68 21.58
CA GLY A 623 23.98 12.69 21.26
C GLY A 623 24.47 11.70 20.21
N VAL A 624 23.58 11.25 19.34
CA VAL A 624 23.87 10.34 18.23
C VAL A 624 23.59 11.05 16.91
N LEU A 625 24.57 11.09 16.01
CA LEU A 625 24.39 11.57 14.64
C LEU A 625 23.87 10.43 13.79
N GLN A 626 22.76 10.68 13.08
CA GLN A 626 22.17 9.77 12.11
C GLN A 626 22.09 10.45 10.75
N ALA A 627 22.48 9.75 9.69
CA ALA A 627 22.38 10.23 8.31
C ALA A 627 21.86 9.10 7.43
N SER A 628 20.83 9.38 6.63
CA SER A 628 20.25 8.44 5.68
C SER A 628 20.21 9.08 4.30
N LEU A 629 20.50 8.28 3.28
CA LEU A 629 20.39 8.64 1.88
C LEU A 629 19.82 7.44 1.13
N ASP A 630 18.75 7.63 0.39
CA ASP A 630 18.15 6.60 -0.45
C ASP A 630 17.92 7.09 -1.88
N TYR A 631 18.00 6.16 -2.79
CA TYR A 631 17.64 6.31 -4.19
C TYR A 631 16.77 5.15 -4.60
N SER A 632 15.55 5.44 -5.08
CA SER A 632 14.63 4.48 -5.67
C SER A 632 14.44 4.77 -7.14
N TRP A 633 14.37 3.71 -7.95
CA TRP A 633 14.12 3.80 -9.39
C TRP A 633 13.17 2.70 -9.84
N ARG A 634 12.34 3.02 -10.82
CA ARG A 634 11.44 2.09 -11.49
C ARG A 634 11.37 2.38 -12.98
N ASP A 635 11.13 1.33 -13.76
CA ASP A 635 11.04 1.37 -15.21
C ASP A 635 9.72 2.00 -15.70
N GLU A 636 9.63 2.24 -17.01
CA GLU A 636 8.41 2.70 -17.65
C GLU A 636 7.25 1.69 -17.49
N ARG A 637 6.01 2.16 -17.50
CA ARG A 637 4.83 1.34 -17.31
C ARG A 637 3.58 2.01 -17.86
N TYR A 638 2.49 1.27 -17.92
CA TYR A 638 1.19 1.77 -18.38
C TYR A 638 0.14 1.72 -17.27
N GLY A 639 -0.78 2.67 -17.26
CA GLY A 639 -1.88 2.75 -16.28
C GLY A 639 -3.13 1.96 -16.67
N THR A 640 -3.14 1.25 -17.81
CA THR A 640 -4.26 0.43 -18.28
C THR A 640 -3.76 -0.77 -19.06
N ALA A 641 -4.51 -1.86 -19.06
CA ALA A 641 -4.16 -3.08 -19.77
C ALA A 641 -4.33 -2.95 -21.29
N PHE A 642 -5.42 -2.35 -21.74
CA PHE A 642 -5.75 -2.28 -23.16
C PHE A 642 -6.59 -1.06 -23.51
N ASN A 643 -6.11 -0.29 -24.48
CA ASN A 643 -6.83 0.85 -25.05
C ASN A 643 -6.25 1.17 -26.42
N ASP A 644 -7.06 1.75 -27.35
CA ASP A 644 -6.58 2.17 -28.67
C ASP A 644 -5.51 3.29 -28.59
N ASP A 645 -5.41 3.98 -27.46
CA ASP A 645 -4.41 5.00 -27.16
C ASP A 645 -3.61 4.68 -25.87
N LEU A 646 -2.92 3.53 -25.84
CA LEU A 646 -2.05 3.15 -24.71
C LEU A 646 -1.05 4.25 -24.33
N GLN A 647 -0.56 5.02 -25.31
CA GLN A 647 0.35 6.14 -25.06
C GLN A 647 -0.27 7.26 -24.19
N GLY A 648 -1.61 7.34 -24.12
CA GLY A 648 -2.32 8.23 -23.22
C GLY A 648 -2.26 7.78 -21.75
N PHE A 649 -1.83 6.55 -21.49
CA PHE A 649 -1.70 5.94 -20.17
C PHE A 649 -0.24 5.60 -19.82
N PHE A 650 0.69 6.08 -20.62
CA PHE A 650 2.12 5.82 -20.44
C PHE A 650 2.72 6.66 -19.31
N LEU A 651 3.46 6.01 -18.45
CA LEU A 651 4.22 6.58 -17.33
C LEU A 651 5.70 6.32 -17.58
N ASP A 652 6.49 7.41 -17.65
CA ASP A 652 7.93 7.32 -17.88
C ASP A 652 8.65 6.62 -16.70
N ASP A 653 9.84 6.09 -16.97
CA ASP A 653 10.76 5.68 -15.91
C ASP A 653 11.09 6.87 -15.01
N ASN A 654 11.30 6.62 -13.75
CA ASN A 654 11.64 7.67 -12.80
C ASN A 654 12.52 7.18 -11.66
N GLY A 655 13.38 8.08 -11.18
CA GLY A 655 14.20 7.84 -10.00
C GLY A 655 14.16 9.03 -9.05
N VAL A 656 14.12 8.76 -7.75
CA VAL A 656 13.95 9.77 -6.69
C VAL A 656 15.04 9.61 -5.63
N VAL A 657 15.68 10.74 -5.27
CA VAL A 657 16.67 10.80 -4.18
C VAL A 657 16.05 11.45 -2.96
N ASN A 658 16.14 10.77 -1.80
CA ASN A 658 15.75 11.32 -0.52
C ASN A 658 16.93 11.29 0.46
N ALA A 659 16.94 12.18 1.46
CA ALA A 659 17.96 12.21 2.49
C ALA A 659 17.42 12.76 3.81
N ARG A 660 17.99 12.27 4.93
CA ARG A 660 17.73 12.76 6.27
C ARG A 660 19.04 12.86 7.07
N LEU A 661 19.17 13.91 7.86
CA LEU A 661 20.27 14.10 8.81
C LEU A 661 19.67 14.48 10.17
N ALA A 662 19.97 13.72 11.20
CA ALA A 662 19.44 13.94 12.55
C ALA A 662 20.54 13.89 13.60
N ILE A 663 20.32 14.60 14.70
CA ILE A 663 21.01 14.40 15.97
C ILE A 663 19.93 14.00 16.97
N THR A 664 20.04 12.78 17.46
CA THR A 664 19.12 12.17 18.43
C THR A 664 19.77 12.10 19.81
N GLU A 665 19.00 11.72 20.84
CA GLU A 665 19.48 11.52 22.21
C GLU A 665 20.18 12.74 22.82
N ILE A 666 19.83 13.95 22.41
CA ILE A 666 20.35 15.18 23.00
C ILE A 666 19.73 15.34 24.40
N GLY A 667 20.52 15.18 25.47
CA GLY A 667 20.02 15.29 26.85
C GLY A 667 19.59 16.71 27.20
N VAL A 668 18.32 16.90 27.63
CA VAL A 668 17.75 18.15 28.10
C VAL A 668 17.06 17.93 29.45
N GLY A 669 17.82 17.96 30.53
CA GLY A 669 17.34 17.59 31.87
C GLY A 669 16.96 16.10 31.91
N GLU A 670 15.70 15.78 32.23
CA GLU A 670 15.18 14.41 32.22
C GLU A 670 14.62 14.02 30.82
N ALA A 671 14.57 14.94 29.89
CA ALA A 671 14.05 14.72 28.55
C ALA A 671 15.16 14.44 27.51
N SER A 672 14.82 13.79 26.43
CA SER A 672 15.64 13.61 25.24
C SER A 672 15.09 14.44 24.07
N LEU A 673 15.99 15.17 23.40
CA LEU A 673 15.66 15.98 22.23
C LEU A 673 16.27 15.34 20.98
N GLU A 674 15.50 15.33 19.90
CA GLU A 674 15.94 15.01 18.54
C GLU A 674 15.72 16.22 17.64
N VAL A 675 16.69 16.51 16.76
CA VAL A 675 16.56 17.52 15.68
C VAL A 675 16.98 16.87 14.38
N ALA A 676 16.10 16.92 13.38
CA ALA A 676 16.36 16.33 12.08
C ALA A 676 16.08 17.33 10.95
N ALA A 677 16.89 17.28 9.90
CA ALA A 677 16.60 17.92 8.61
C ALA A 677 16.37 16.82 7.58
N TRP A 678 15.37 16.99 6.72
CA TRP A 678 15.03 16.02 5.70
C TRP A 678 14.76 16.67 4.35
N GLY A 679 14.88 15.90 3.28
CA GLY A 679 14.50 16.32 1.93
C GLY A 679 14.07 15.13 1.11
N ARG A 680 13.03 15.34 0.30
CA ARG A 680 12.46 14.35 -0.62
C ARG A 680 12.52 14.87 -2.03
N ASN A 681 12.66 13.97 -3.00
CA ASN A 681 12.81 14.32 -4.41
C ASN A 681 13.87 15.42 -4.60
N LEU A 682 15.07 15.22 -4.01
CA LEU A 682 16.10 16.23 -3.92
C LEU A 682 16.70 16.64 -5.29
N ASP A 683 16.64 15.75 -6.24
CA ASP A 683 17.03 15.95 -7.65
C ASP A 683 15.96 16.70 -8.46
N SER A 684 14.76 16.89 -7.90
CA SER A 684 13.61 17.57 -8.53
C SER A 684 13.09 16.83 -9.76
N GLU A 685 13.10 15.50 -9.72
CA GLU A 685 12.55 14.66 -10.78
C GLU A 685 11.09 15.04 -11.08
N GLU A 686 10.76 15.19 -12.36
CA GLU A 686 9.40 15.43 -12.84
C GLU A 686 8.85 14.15 -13.47
N TYR A 687 8.01 13.44 -12.75
CA TYR A 687 7.41 12.18 -13.19
C TYR A 687 5.88 12.23 -13.14
N LYS A 688 5.26 11.47 -14.05
CA LYS A 688 3.81 11.26 -14.04
C LYS A 688 3.46 10.17 -13.03
N VAL A 689 2.48 10.46 -12.19
CA VAL A 689 1.89 9.49 -11.26
C VAL A 689 0.75 8.74 -11.93
N HIS A 690 -0.06 9.46 -12.71
CA HIS A 690 -1.13 8.89 -13.52
C HIS A 690 -1.27 9.67 -14.83
N SER A 691 -1.69 8.97 -15.89
CA SER A 691 -1.95 9.53 -17.20
C SER A 691 -3.21 8.91 -17.80
N ILE A 692 -4.01 9.70 -18.53
CA ILE A 692 -5.28 9.27 -19.11
C ILE A 692 -5.48 9.89 -20.50
N SER A 693 -6.04 9.11 -21.42
CA SER A 693 -6.51 9.58 -22.73
C SER A 693 -8.01 9.90 -22.69
N LEU A 694 -8.34 11.13 -23.04
CA LEU A 694 -9.71 11.63 -23.13
C LEU A 694 -10.11 11.96 -24.58
N GLY A 695 -9.56 11.21 -25.53
CA GLY A 695 -9.82 11.33 -26.95
C GLY A 695 -9.19 12.57 -27.59
N ALA A 696 -9.77 13.75 -27.39
CA ALA A 696 -9.27 15.00 -27.97
C ALA A 696 -7.94 15.48 -27.33
N TYR A 697 -7.65 15.06 -26.13
CA TYR A 697 -6.44 15.41 -25.36
C TYR A 697 -6.06 14.30 -24.40
N ARG A 698 -4.80 14.28 -24.02
CA ARG A 698 -4.27 13.44 -22.95
C ARG A 698 -3.96 14.31 -21.75
N SER A 699 -4.30 13.85 -20.55
CA SER A 699 -4.01 14.54 -19.30
C SER A 699 -3.15 13.68 -18.40
N ALA A 700 -2.34 14.31 -17.55
CA ALA A 700 -1.55 13.64 -16.53
C ALA A 700 -1.55 14.40 -15.21
N TYR A 701 -1.43 13.66 -14.13
CA TYR A 701 -1.11 14.13 -12.80
C TYR A 701 0.35 13.85 -12.49
N PHE A 702 1.06 14.84 -11.97
CA PHE A 702 2.50 14.77 -11.69
C PHE A 702 2.79 14.62 -10.22
N GLY A 703 3.86 13.89 -9.91
CA GLY A 703 4.37 13.72 -8.56
C GLY A 703 4.81 15.01 -7.89
N GLU A 704 4.92 14.97 -6.58
CA GLU A 704 5.33 16.10 -5.76
C GLU A 704 6.75 16.58 -6.13
N PRO A 705 6.97 17.90 -6.33
CA PRO A 705 8.30 18.44 -6.51
C PRO A 705 9.09 18.37 -5.20
N LYS A 706 10.41 18.61 -5.29
CA LYS A 706 11.30 18.69 -4.14
C LYS A 706 10.64 19.30 -2.91
N SER A 707 10.66 18.55 -1.80
CA SER A 707 10.25 18.99 -0.48
C SER A 707 11.39 18.86 0.52
N TYR A 708 11.42 19.73 1.52
CA TYR A 708 12.42 19.69 2.59
C TYR A 708 11.90 20.39 3.85
N GLY A 709 12.42 19.96 4.98
CA GLY A 709 12.00 20.50 6.26
C GLY A 709 12.92 20.13 7.41
N VAL A 710 12.47 20.49 8.60
CA VAL A 710 13.12 20.23 9.88
C VAL A 710 12.07 19.68 10.84
N ASP A 711 12.45 18.65 11.59
CA ASP A 711 11.69 18.08 12.69
C ASP A 711 12.40 18.32 14.01
N VAL A 712 11.62 18.59 15.05
CA VAL A 712 12.09 18.68 16.44
C VAL A 712 11.19 17.78 17.27
N THR A 713 11.78 16.75 17.89
CA THR A 713 11.06 15.80 18.76
C THR A 713 11.60 15.87 20.18
N LEU A 714 10.70 16.06 21.13
CA LEU A 714 11.01 16.02 22.56
C LEU A 714 10.34 14.80 23.18
N ARG A 715 11.10 14.01 23.95
CA ARG A 715 10.63 12.82 24.65
C ARG A 715 10.93 12.92 26.15
N PHE A 716 9.90 12.58 26.96
CA PHE A 716 9.98 12.52 28.40
C PHE A 716 9.77 11.11 28.91
#